data_5f709b257c06f933f3d8d18cb6fce01e
#
_entry.id   5f709b257c06f933f3d8d18cb6fce01e
#
_cell.length_a   1.000
_cell.length_b   1.000
_cell.length_c   1.000
_cell.angle_alpha   90.00
_cell.angle_beta   90.00
_cell.angle_gamma   90.00
#
_symmetry.space_group_name_H-M   'P 1'
#
loop_
_entity.id
_entity.type
_entity.pdbx_description
1 polymer ?
#
loop_
_entity_poly.entity_id
_entity_poly.type
_entity_poly.pdbx_seq_one_letter_code
_entity_poly.pdbx_strand_id
1 'polypeptide(L)'
;MASSSDLTSGSFTLPGEAGFEQLTLRLARKWGADTIRDSDGTQLSPEIVRSGYDIYSTICLPRSVQPWARVNQDKLQQNFLMSFPIVAEKTTTTIALLAGYFTEQFAVNFKDSPKQWWQVFDRTTGEEIPRSRWSLNARRGTVTITRTIPGHKYTVNFLAFRIWEEISMYNHLTNNWGDREHLAAVDPMQPETQKVLLEYLDRWLREHPDTKVVRFTSMFYNFSWFWGADQKTLRDVYSDWADYAMTVSPRALQLFAKARGYALTSEDFVNGGLYNSTHNAPSRRYRDYMDFIHDFVIQFGRRCIDLVHRYRKLAYVFYDDHWVGVEPSSPRFKEFGFDGLIKCVFNAFEVRLCAHARGVRTHELRLHPYLFPTGLKGEPTFKAGGNPTLDAKNFWIDARRGIVRAPIDRIGLGGYLSLVEAFPDFQDYIESLANEFRLLKSFHAGDRPWTAPFKVAVLTAWGDLRAWTCSGHFTKGVELYDVIEALAGLPLDVRFISFDDLVENGVPKGVRVIINCGRAGTAWSGGHYWRDPRVETILTQFVQKGGGLVGIAEPSAYPQSGQCFKLAQVLGLDRDTGDRIANGKYKYAPPGGKAPGVARHFITTDVFDPLDLGKGVDGIYLLPAVTRPATGACVLADDEGSPTLVTNQFGRGRSVYFNGFKFMHENTRLLHRALAWAARAEDGFPVWSSGNIRCECTFFPKAAKLVVINNAATNEETIVTLGDGRTSRIVKLPAHGIQILDV
;
A
#
# COMPACT_ATOMS: atom_id res chain seq x y z
N MET A 1 -32.14 -12.85 -11.16
CA MET A 1 -32.17 -12.82 -9.69
C MET A 1 -31.58 -14.12 -9.22
N ALA A 2 -30.51 -14.08 -8.39
CA ALA A 2 -30.01 -15.28 -7.74
C ALA A 2 -31.14 -15.86 -6.85
N SER A 3 -31.28 -17.16 -6.78
CA SER A 3 -32.24 -17.80 -5.87
C SER A 3 -31.84 -17.49 -4.42
N SER A 4 -32.77 -17.48 -3.49
CA SER A 4 -32.45 -17.24 -2.07
C SER A 4 -31.44 -18.26 -1.51
N SER A 5 -31.31 -19.43 -2.12
CA SER A 5 -30.31 -20.43 -1.76
C SER A 5 -28.88 -20.04 -2.16
N ASP A 6 -28.69 -19.16 -3.17
CA ASP A 6 -27.38 -18.74 -3.65
C ASP A 6 -26.72 -17.67 -2.75
N LEU A 7 -27.49 -17.07 -1.82
CA LEU A 7 -27.00 -16.03 -0.90
C LEU A 7 -26.48 -16.57 0.45
N THR A 8 -26.69 -17.86 0.72
CA THR A 8 -26.29 -18.49 2.00
C THR A 8 -25.07 -19.39 1.89
N SER A 9 -24.55 -19.63 0.68
CA SER A 9 -23.40 -20.51 0.46
C SER A 9 -22.50 -20.01 -0.67
N GLY A 10 -21.26 -20.49 -0.67
CA GLY A 10 -20.23 -20.16 -1.65
C GLY A 10 -19.48 -18.86 -1.36
N SER A 11 -18.44 -18.64 -2.12
CA SER A 11 -17.59 -17.43 -2.08
C SER A 11 -16.93 -17.14 -0.73
N PHE A 12 -16.74 -18.16 0.09
CA PHE A 12 -16.09 -18.05 1.39
C PHE A 12 -15.02 -19.12 1.57
N THR A 13 -13.82 -18.69 1.95
CA THR A 13 -12.66 -19.56 2.21
C THR A 13 -12.40 -19.63 3.71
N LEU A 14 -12.43 -20.83 4.26
CA LEU A 14 -12.22 -21.13 5.67
C LEU A 14 -10.82 -21.72 5.88
N PRO A 15 -10.04 -21.32 6.89
CA PRO A 15 -8.87 -22.09 7.30
C PRO A 15 -9.34 -23.39 7.96
N GLY A 16 -8.66 -24.51 7.61
CA GLY A 16 -8.84 -25.82 8.24
C GLY A 16 -7.62 -26.20 9.07
N GLU A 17 -7.81 -27.07 10.04
CA GLU A 17 -6.76 -27.46 10.97
C GLU A 17 -6.90 -28.93 11.35
N ALA A 18 -5.83 -29.71 11.22
CA ALA A 18 -5.80 -31.13 11.66
C ALA A 18 -5.96 -31.20 13.19
N GLY A 19 -6.79 -32.14 13.65
CA GLY A 19 -7.16 -32.26 15.06
C GLY A 19 -8.39 -31.42 15.45
N PHE A 20 -8.91 -30.59 14.51
CA PHE A 20 -10.11 -29.78 14.68
C PHE A 20 -11.12 -30.02 13.55
N GLU A 21 -11.23 -31.25 13.06
CA GLU A 21 -12.04 -31.64 11.91
C GLU A 21 -13.51 -31.28 12.11
N GLN A 22 -14.08 -31.64 13.28
CA GLN A 22 -15.48 -31.38 13.61
C GLN A 22 -15.78 -29.88 13.66
N LEU A 23 -14.88 -29.10 14.26
CA LEU A 23 -14.99 -27.64 14.29
C LEU A 23 -14.93 -27.07 12.87
N THR A 24 -13.94 -27.51 12.06
CA THR A 24 -13.75 -27.07 10.68
C THR A 24 -15.01 -27.34 9.82
N LEU A 25 -15.54 -28.57 9.85
CA LEU A 25 -16.70 -28.93 9.06
C LEU A 25 -18.01 -28.29 9.57
N ARG A 26 -18.14 -28.06 10.87
CA ARG A 26 -19.27 -27.36 11.46
C ARG A 26 -19.27 -25.89 11.04
N LEU A 27 -18.14 -25.22 11.12
CA LEU A 27 -18.03 -23.82 10.73
C LEU A 27 -18.08 -23.62 9.22
N ALA A 28 -17.55 -24.58 8.41
CA ALA A 28 -17.71 -24.54 6.97
C ALA A 28 -19.20 -24.53 6.56
N ARG A 29 -20.02 -25.36 7.19
CA ARG A 29 -21.47 -25.35 6.98
C ARG A 29 -22.13 -24.07 7.48
N LYS A 30 -21.79 -23.64 8.70
CA LYS A 30 -22.35 -22.43 9.33
C LYS A 30 -22.10 -21.17 8.50
N TRP A 31 -20.87 -20.99 8.03
CA TRP A 31 -20.47 -19.82 7.26
C TRP A 31 -20.74 -19.95 5.74
N GLY A 32 -21.32 -21.09 5.31
CA GLY A 32 -21.58 -21.36 3.91
C GLY A 32 -20.30 -21.39 3.06
N ALA A 33 -19.19 -21.87 3.61
CA ALA A 33 -17.95 -21.98 2.88
C ALA A 33 -18.07 -23.01 1.73
N ASP A 34 -17.35 -22.77 0.64
CA ASP A 34 -17.18 -23.71 -0.48
C ASP A 34 -15.71 -24.18 -0.60
N THR A 35 -14.83 -23.59 0.18
CA THR A 35 -13.40 -23.84 0.13
C THR A 35 -12.81 -23.94 1.53
N ILE A 36 -11.97 -24.96 1.74
CA ILE A 36 -11.13 -25.10 2.94
C ILE A 36 -9.68 -24.99 2.52
N ARG A 37 -8.89 -24.26 3.28
CA ARG A 37 -7.47 -24.07 3.03
C ARG A 37 -6.61 -24.47 4.24
N ASP A 38 -5.38 -24.87 3.97
CA ASP A 38 -4.34 -24.89 4.99
C ASP A 38 -3.82 -23.47 5.30
N SER A 39 -3.05 -23.34 6.35
CA SER A 39 -2.29 -22.13 6.71
C SER A 39 -0.82 -22.49 6.90
N ASP A 40 0.07 -21.51 6.86
CA ASP A 40 1.47 -21.72 7.21
C ASP A 40 1.56 -22.35 8.60
N GLY A 41 2.19 -23.52 8.67
CA GLY A 41 2.33 -24.29 9.91
C GLY A 41 1.15 -25.18 10.27
N THR A 42 0.08 -25.25 9.45
CA THR A 42 -1.03 -26.20 9.60
C THR A 42 -1.03 -27.23 8.47
N GLN A 43 -1.71 -28.34 8.70
CA GLN A 43 -2.01 -29.35 7.69
C GLN A 43 -3.49 -29.68 7.73
N LEU A 44 -4.05 -30.11 6.59
CA LEU A 44 -5.40 -30.63 6.51
C LEU A 44 -5.36 -32.14 6.71
N SER A 45 -6.27 -32.66 7.55
CA SER A 45 -6.40 -34.11 7.71
C SER A 45 -7.08 -34.74 6.48
N PRO A 46 -6.90 -36.05 6.25
CA PRO A 46 -7.60 -36.77 5.20
C PRO A 46 -9.14 -36.65 5.27
N GLU A 47 -9.71 -36.51 6.46
CA GLU A 47 -11.15 -36.30 6.67
C GLU A 47 -11.59 -34.98 6.04
N ILE A 48 -10.87 -33.88 6.32
CA ILE A 48 -11.15 -32.57 5.73
C ILE A 48 -10.97 -32.60 4.22
N VAL A 49 -9.86 -33.17 3.73
CA VAL A 49 -9.55 -33.22 2.29
C VAL A 49 -10.64 -33.96 1.50
N ARG A 50 -11.24 -35.01 2.08
CA ARG A 50 -12.28 -35.81 1.42
C ARG A 50 -13.71 -35.32 1.72
N SER A 51 -13.87 -34.21 2.41
CA SER A 51 -15.19 -33.69 2.83
C SER A 51 -16.04 -33.11 1.70
N GLY A 52 -15.51 -33.00 0.48
CA GLY A 52 -16.21 -32.49 -0.70
C GLY A 52 -16.07 -30.97 -0.91
N TYR A 53 -15.35 -30.29 -0.05
CA TYR A 53 -14.99 -28.87 -0.26
C TYR A 53 -13.81 -28.73 -1.22
N ASP A 54 -13.73 -27.60 -1.92
CA ASP A 54 -12.54 -27.25 -2.69
C ASP A 54 -11.35 -27.05 -1.73
N ILE A 55 -10.20 -27.63 -2.07
CA ILE A 55 -9.00 -27.55 -1.24
C ILE A 55 -8.01 -26.54 -1.83
N TYR A 56 -7.62 -25.56 -1.00
CA TYR A 56 -6.50 -24.66 -1.28
C TYR A 56 -5.30 -25.10 -0.45
N SER A 57 -4.19 -25.35 -1.10
CA SER A 57 -2.95 -25.70 -0.42
C SER A 57 -1.88 -24.63 -0.62
N THR A 58 -1.25 -24.27 0.49
CA THR A 58 -0.28 -23.16 0.58
C THR A 58 1.12 -23.66 0.26
N ILE A 59 1.86 -22.89 -0.53
CA ILE A 59 3.26 -23.13 -0.81
C ILE A 59 4.04 -21.80 -0.79
N CYS A 60 5.13 -21.76 -0.03
CA CYS A 60 6.12 -20.68 -0.12
C CYS A 60 7.36 -21.24 -0.82
N LEU A 61 7.40 -21.10 -2.14
CA LEU A 61 8.37 -21.78 -2.98
C LEU A 61 9.83 -21.46 -2.61
N PRO A 62 10.25 -20.20 -2.39
CA PRO A 62 11.65 -19.87 -2.09
C PRO A 62 12.21 -20.49 -0.80
N ARG A 63 11.34 -20.79 0.17
CA ARG A 63 11.74 -21.40 1.45
C ARG A 63 11.37 -22.88 1.58
N SER A 64 10.86 -23.50 0.52
CA SER A 64 10.41 -24.91 0.57
C SER A 64 11.55 -25.93 0.49
N VAL A 65 12.75 -25.51 0.10
CA VAL A 65 13.89 -26.40 -0.18
C VAL A 65 15.00 -26.28 0.87
N GLN A 66 14.63 -26.25 2.16
CA GLN A 66 15.58 -26.01 3.26
C GLN A 66 16.78 -26.98 3.31
N PRO A 67 16.61 -28.32 3.10
CA PRO A 67 17.76 -29.22 3.06
C PRO A 67 18.78 -28.82 1.99
N TRP A 68 18.33 -28.33 0.84
CA TRP A 68 19.20 -27.86 -0.23
C TRP A 68 19.82 -26.48 0.13
N ALA A 69 19.03 -25.58 0.70
CA ALA A 69 19.48 -24.25 1.10
C ALA A 69 20.64 -24.29 2.11
N ARG A 70 20.59 -25.22 3.09
CA ARG A 70 21.63 -25.41 4.11
C ARG A 70 23.01 -25.75 3.54
N VAL A 71 23.05 -26.53 2.46
CA VAL A 71 24.33 -26.93 1.82
C VAL A 71 24.74 -26.00 0.67
N ASN A 72 23.83 -25.11 0.25
CA ASN A 72 24.06 -24.14 -0.84
C ASN A 72 23.83 -22.69 -0.35
N GLN A 73 24.43 -22.33 0.76
CA GLN A 73 24.26 -21.00 1.38
C GLN A 73 24.66 -19.84 0.48
N ASP A 74 25.54 -20.07 -0.49
CA ASP A 74 25.91 -19.09 -1.50
C ASP A 74 24.81 -18.85 -2.56
N LYS A 75 23.72 -19.61 -2.51
CA LYS A 75 22.52 -19.48 -3.36
C LYS A 75 21.33 -18.87 -2.63
N LEU A 76 21.52 -18.36 -1.43
CA LEU A 76 20.48 -17.64 -0.69
C LEU A 76 20.28 -16.24 -1.28
N GLN A 77 19.11 -15.68 -1.02
CA GLN A 77 18.83 -14.28 -1.34
C GLN A 77 19.76 -13.35 -0.58
N GLN A 78 20.07 -12.22 -1.17
CA GLN A 78 21.01 -11.25 -0.62
C GLN A 78 20.43 -9.85 -0.61
N ASN A 79 20.95 -9.02 0.31
CA ASN A 79 20.73 -7.59 0.36
C ASN A 79 22.04 -6.83 0.28
N PHE A 80 22.03 -5.64 -0.32
CA PHE A 80 22.98 -4.63 0.11
C PHE A 80 22.53 -4.04 1.43
N LEU A 81 23.44 -4.04 2.39
CA LEU A 81 23.26 -3.37 3.68
C LEU A 81 24.26 -2.25 3.83
N MET A 82 23.88 -1.18 4.54
CA MET A 82 24.77 -0.11 4.95
C MET A 82 25.11 -0.28 6.43
N SER A 83 26.38 -0.30 6.78
CA SER A 83 26.78 -0.24 8.18
C SER A 83 26.24 1.03 8.84
N PHE A 84 26.00 0.99 10.15
CA PHE A 84 25.70 2.24 10.87
C PHE A 84 26.84 3.24 10.69
N PRO A 85 26.53 4.55 10.55
CA PRO A 85 27.56 5.57 10.43
C PRO A 85 28.43 5.66 11.68
N ILE A 86 29.75 5.63 11.47
CA ILE A 86 30.73 5.82 12.54
C ILE A 86 31.44 7.15 12.33
N VAL A 87 31.47 7.98 13.38
CA VAL A 87 32.27 9.18 13.40
C VAL A 87 33.73 8.79 13.65
N ALA A 88 34.63 9.21 12.76
CA ALA A 88 36.04 8.94 12.93
C ALA A 88 36.62 9.83 14.06
N GLU A 89 37.31 9.21 14.99
CA GLU A 89 38.06 9.91 16.07
C GLU A 89 39.53 10.12 15.68
N LYS A 90 40.05 9.27 14.80
CA LYS A 90 41.46 9.20 14.37
C LYS A 90 41.58 9.08 12.85
N THR A 91 42.81 9.10 12.35
CA THR A 91 43.12 8.90 10.94
C THR A 91 42.94 7.45 10.44
N THR A 92 42.53 6.55 11.33
CA THR A 92 42.16 5.17 11.03
C THR A 92 40.90 4.83 11.77
N THR A 93 39.88 4.32 11.07
CA THR A 93 38.57 3.97 11.62
C THR A 93 38.22 2.55 11.26
N THR A 94 37.72 1.77 12.21
CA THR A 94 37.25 0.40 11.99
C THR A 94 35.76 0.33 12.21
N ILE A 95 35.02 -0.25 11.25
CA ILE A 95 33.57 -0.38 11.24
C ILE A 95 33.21 -1.86 11.34
N ALA A 96 32.37 -2.23 12.30
CA ALA A 96 31.76 -3.54 12.40
C ALA A 96 30.52 -3.57 11.50
N LEU A 97 30.49 -4.50 10.54
CA LEU A 97 29.49 -4.49 9.45
C LEU A 97 28.06 -4.69 9.93
N LEU A 98 27.83 -5.68 10.80
CA LEU A 98 26.49 -6.01 11.32
C LEU A 98 26.17 -5.37 12.68
N ALA A 99 27.00 -4.42 13.15
CA ALA A 99 26.67 -3.71 14.40
C ALA A 99 25.32 -2.99 14.25
N GLY A 100 24.41 -3.24 15.19
CA GLY A 100 23.05 -2.69 15.19
C GLY A 100 22.02 -3.47 14.37
N TYR A 101 22.44 -4.47 13.59
CA TYR A 101 21.53 -5.41 12.92
C TYR A 101 21.27 -6.64 13.78
N PHE A 102 20.15 -7.30 13.52
CA PHE A 102 19.83 -8.60 14.08
C PHE A 102 20.64 -9.69 13.36
N THR A 103 21.68 -10.20 14.02
CA THR A 103 22.67 -11.07 13.39
C THR A 103 22.15 -12.45 12.99
N GLU A 104 21.00 -12.88 13.54
CA GLU A 104 20.35 -14.13 13.12
C GLU A 104 19.65 -14.01 11.76
N GLN A 105 19.39 -12.79 11.30
CA GLN A 105 18.78 -12.54 9.99
C GLN A 105 19.80 -12.54 8.85
N PHE A 106 21.04 -12.10 9.11
CA PHE A 106 22.02 -11.84 8.09
C PHE A 106 23.36 -12.52 8.31
N ALA A 107 23.95 -13.00 7.24
CA ALA A 107 25.35 -13.41 7.18
C ALA A 107 26.10 -12.60 6.11
N VAL A 108 27.19 -11.93 6.48
CA VAL A 108 27.97 -11.12 5.53
C VAL A 108 28.54 -12.00 4.42
N ASN A 109 28.37 -11.57 3.17
CA ASN A 109 28.93 -12.27 2.02
C ASN A 109 30.41 -11.90 1.80
N PHE A 110 31.31 -12.71 2.30
CA PHE A 110 32.76 -12.57 2.06
C PHE A 110 33.25 -13.38 0.86
N LYS A 111 32.41 -14.23 0.25
CA LYS A 111 32.79 -15.11 -0.86
C LYS A 111 32.92 -14.37 -2.18
N ASP A 112 32.00 -13.45 -2.43
CA ASP A 112 31.93 -12.70 -3.68
C ASP A 112 32.74 -11.40 -3.59
N SER A 113 33.97 -11.43 -4.01
CA SER A 113 34.89 -10.28 -4.15
C SER A 113 34.43 -8.95 -3.51
N PRO A 114 34.58 -8.75 -2.18
CA PRO A 114 34.13 -7.51 -1.53
C PRO A 114 34.68 -6.24 -2.19
N LYS A 115 35.92 -6.28 -2.66
CA LYS A 115 36.54 -5.17 -3.38
C LYS A 115 35.84 -4.83 -4.71
N GLN A 116 35.07 -5.73 -5.29
CA GLN A 116 34.32 -5.49 -6.51
C GLN A 116 32.92 -4.92 -6.23
N TRP A 117 32.24 -5.44 -5.23
CA TRP A 117 30.81 -5.19 -5.02
C TRP A 117 30.51 -4.20 -3.89
N TRP A 118 31.44 -4.03 -2.94
CA TRP A 118 31.24 -3.16 -1.81
C TRP A 118 31.78 -1.76 -2.09
N GLN A 119 31.17 -0.76 -1.44
CA GLN A 119 31.63 0.62 -1.46
C GLN A 119 31.75 1.14 -0.04
N VAL A 120 32.73 1.99 0.17
CA VAL A 120 32.96 2.70 1.45
C VAL A 120 32.82 4.18 1.18
N PHE A 121 32.07 4.89 2.00
CA PHE A 121 31.79 6.30 1.82
C PHE A 121 32.21 7.15 3.02
N ASP A 122 32.76 8.29 2.74
CA ASP A 122 32.72 9.44 3.64
C ASP A 122 31.36 10.14 3.48
N ARG A 123 30.44 9.92 4.41
CA ARG A 123 29.09 10.49 4.33
C ARG A 123 29.03 11.97 4.64
N THR A 124 30.11 12.55 5.18
CA THR A 124 30.20 14.01 5.41
C THR A 124 30.44 14.74 4.09
N THR A 125 31.27 14.19 3.22
CA THR A 125 31.57 14.78 1.90
C THR A 125 30.74 14.16 0.76
N GLY A 126 30.19 12.95 0.97
CA GLY A 126 29.55 12.15 -0.07
C GLY A 126 30.53 11.38 -0.98
N GLU A 127 31.84 11.43 -0.69
CA GLU A 127 32.86 10.80 -1.53
C GLU A 127 33.03 9.31 -1.26
N GLU A 128 33.17 8.53 -2.33
CA GLU A 128 33.57 7.12 -2.23
C GLU A 128 35.04 7.01 -1.87
N ILE A 129 35.35 6.25 -0.84
CA ILE A 129 36.72 5.98 -0.40
C ILE A 129 37.37 4.96 -1.37
N PRO A 130 38.51 5.29 -1.97
CA PRO A 130 39.22 4.38 -2.89
C PRO A 130 39.47 3.00 -2.26
N ARG A 131 39.38 1.96 -3.07
CA ARG A 131 39.56 0.55 -2.66
C ARG A 131 40.91 0.27 -2.00
N SER A 132 41.93 1.05 -2.29
CA SER A 132 43.26 0.96 -1.69
C SER A 132 43.31 1.51 -0.27
N ARG A 133 42.35 2.31 0.16
CA ARG A 133 42.33 2.96 1.47
C ARG A 133 41.52 2.22 2.54
N TRP A 134 40.94 1.06 2.22
CA TRP A 134 40.26 0.23 3.19
C TRP A 134 40.64 -1.23 3.06
N SER A 135 40.59 -1.94 4.15
CA SER A 135 40.87 -3.37 4.26
C SER A 135 39.79 -4.08 5.02
N LEU A 136 39.59 -5.35 4.70
CA LEU A 136 38.58 -6.23 5.28
C LEU A 136 39.23 -7.24 6.23
N ASN A 137 38.62 -7.40 7.40
CA ASN A 137 38.87 -8.55 8.29
C ASN A 137 37.63 -9.43 8.33
N ALA A 138 37.57 -10.43 7.44
CA ALA A 138 36.41 -11.32 7.33
C ALA A 138 36.15 -12.11 8.64
N ARG A 139 37.18 -12.48 9.39
CA ARG A 139 37.04 -13.23 10.66
C ARG A 139 36.34 -12.40 11.73
N ARG A 140 36.57 -11.09 11.76
CA ARG A 140 35.96 -10.17 12.72
C ARG A 140 34.71 -9.47 12.16
N GLY A 141 34.39 -9.62 10.89
CA GLY A 141 33.30 -8.90 10.23
C GLY A 141 33.50 -7.39 10.23
N THR A 142 34.74 -6.91 10.04
CA THR A 142 35.07 -5.48 10.12
C THR A 142 35.79 -4.97 8.88
N VAL A 143 35.56 -3.69 8.59
CA VAL A 143 36.32 -2.94 7.57
C VAL A 143 37.12 -1.84 8.27
N THR A 144 38.42 -1.77 8.00
CA THR A 144 39.31 -0.71 8.50
C THR A 144 39.62 0.26 7.37
N ILE A 145 39.37 1.55 7.60
CA ILE A 145 39.58 2.64 6.66
C ILE A 145 40.79 3.45 7.13
N THR A 146 41.75 3.70 6.26
CA THR A 146 42.95 4.51 6.54
C THR A 146 42.78 5.93 5.98
N ARG A 147 43.48 6.88 6.59
CA ARG A 147 43.42 8.32 6.28
C ARG A 147 41.98 8.87 6.42
N THR A 148 41.29 8.44 7.46
CA THR A 148 40.02 9.04 7.84
C THR A 148 40.26 10.43 8.44
N ILE A 149 39.27 11.32 8.28
CA ILE A 149 39.32 12.68 8.84
C ILE A 149 38.53 12.66 10.15
N PRO A 150 39.12 13.01 11.29
CA PRO A 150 38.39 13.11 12.55
C PRO A 150 37.17 14.01 12.42
N GLY A 151 36.03 13.57 12.97
CA GLY A 151 34.75 14.27 12.87
C GLY A 151 33.92 13.92 11.63
N HIS A 152 34.49 13.27 10.60
CA HIS A 152 33.71 12.80 9.46
C HIS A 152 32.99 11.47 9.76
N LYS A 153 31.87 11.23 9.09
CA LYS A 153 31.05 10.01 9.17
C LYS A 153 31.38 9.05 8.06
N TYR A 154 31.63 7.80 8.41
CA TYR A 154 31.95 6.75 7.41
C TYR A 154 30.96 5.61 7.50
N THR A 155 30.63 5.04 6.33
CA THR A 155 29.80 3.83 6.17
C THR A 155 30.40 2.88 5.19
N VAL A 156 29.99 1.61 5.29
CA VAL A 156 30.31 0.55 4.33
C VAL A 156 29.00 0.01 3.78
N ASN A 157 28.86 0.01 2.46
CA ASN A 157 27.81 -0.73 1.77
C ASN A 157 28.35 -2.11 1.43
N PHE A 158 27.68 -3.16 1.88
CA PHE A 158 28.17 -4.54 1.74
C PHE A 158 27.04 -5.50 1.41
N LEU A 159 27.35 -6.63 0.80
CA LEU A 159 26.41 -7.73 0.56
C LEU A 159 26.28 -8.62 1.79
N ALA A 160 25.05 -9.00 2.10
CA ALA A 160 24.75 -9.98 3.13
C ALA A 160 23.72 -11.00 2.62
N PHE A 161 23.91 -12.26 2.94
CA PHE A 161 22.93 -13.31 2.74
C PHE A 161 21.80 -13.16 3.77
N ARG A 162 20.55 -13.40 3.33
CA ARG A 162 19.39 -13.50 4.21
C ARG A 162 19.26 -14.93 4.69
N ILE A 163 19.66 -15.18 5.92
CA ILE A 163 19.63 -16.52 6.54
C ILE A 163 18.35 -16.81 7.33
N TRP A 164 17.52 -15.80 7.53
CA TRP A 164 16.16 -15.92 8.06
C TRP A 164 15.20 -15.06 7.22
N GLU A 165 14.24 -15.69 6.59
CA GLU A 165 13.30 -15.06 5.65
C GLU A 165 12.16 -14.38 6.41
N GLU A 166 11.69 -13.25 5.91
CA GLU A 166 10.79 -12.32 6.62
C GLU A 166 9.42 -12.91 6.96
N ILE A 167 8.82 -13.73 6.11
CA ILE A 167 7.56 -14.40 6.44
C ILE A 167 7.78 -15.44 7.53
N SER A 168 8.91 -16.12 7.51
CA SER A 168 9.32 -17.03 8.61
C SER A 168 9.48 -16.25 9.92
N MET A 169 10.15 -15.09 9.89
CA MET A 169 10.28 -14.21 11.05
C MET A 169 8.90 -13.75 11.55
N TYR A 170 8.06 -13.29 10.65
CA TYR A 170 6.68 -12.85 10.93
C TYR A 170 5.87 -13.98 11.60
N ASN A 171 5.96 -15.20 11.09
CA ASN A 171 5.26 -16.36 11.66
C ASN A 171 5.80 -16.75 13.05
N HIS A 172 7.09 -16.58 13.30
CA HIS A 172 7.65 -16.78 14.65
C HIS A 172 7.02 -15.78 15.64
N LEU A 173 6.82 -14.55 15.21
CA LEU A 173 6.21 -13.51 16.04
C LEU A 173 4.71 -13.76 16.28
N THR A 174 3.93 -13.98 15.20
CA THR A 174 2.47 -14.02 15.26
C THR A 174 1.91 -15.36 15.71
N ASN A 175 2.62 -16.47 15.42
CA ASN A 175 2.15 -17.84 15.63
C ASN A 175 2.82 -18.52 16.81
N ASN A 176 3.65 -17.80 17.57
CA ASN A 176 4.43 -18.34 18.70
C ASN A 176 5.23 -19.58 18.32
N TRP A 177 5.95 -19.54 17.18
CA TRP A 177 6.69 -20.69 16.68
C TRP A 177 7.91 -21.08 17.55
N GLY A 178 8.34 -20.20 18.45
CA GLY A 178 9.40 -20.48 19.44
C GLY A 178 10.66 -21.01 18.78
N ASP A 179 11.04 -22.24 19.14
CA ASP A 179 12.28 -22.90 18.69
C ASP A 179 12.16 -23.56 17.29
N ARG A 180 11.12 -23.27 16.51
CA ARG A 180 11.06 -23.75 15.12
C ARG A 180 12.24 -23.23 14.32
N GLU A 181 12.64 -24.00 13.31
CA GLU A 181 13.73 -23.65 12.43
C GLU A 181 13.51 -22.30 11.72
N HIS A 182 14.55 -21.47 11.71
CA HIS A 182 14.61 -20.26 10.89
C HIS A 182 14.77 -20.66 9.42
N LEU A 183 13.78 -20.34 8.60
CA LEU A 183 13.79 -20.72 7.19
C LEU A 183 14.50 -19.64 6.36
N ALA A 184 15.47 -20.06 5.56
CA ALA A 184 16.17 -19.19 4.63
C ALA A 184 15.49 -19.16 3.26
N ALA A 185 15.57 -18.04 2.53
CA ALA A 185 15.06 -17.91 1.19
C ALA A 185 16.16 -18.10 0.14
N VAL A 186 15.96 -19.03 -0.80
CA VAL A 186 16.89 -19.26 -1.90
C VAL A 186 16.68 -18.22 -3.01
N ASP A 187 17.78 -17.81 -3.69
CA ASP A 187 17.73 -16.85 -4.80
C ASP A 187 17.33 -17.52 -6.12
N PRO A 188 16.11 -17.26 -6.63
CA PRO A 188 15.65 -17.87 -7.88
C PRO A 188 16.40 -17.34 -9.12
N MET A 189 17.21 -16.28 -9.01
CA MET A 189 18.05 -15.79 -10.08
C MET A 189 19.18 -16.78 -10.46
N GLN A 190 19.53 -17.69 -9.55
CA GLN A 190 20.52 -18.74 -9.78
C GLN A 190 19.91 -19.90 -10.58
N PRO A 191 20.56 -20.38 -11.68
CA PRO A 191 20.01 -21.46 -12.50
C PRO A 191 19.78 -22.75 -11.73
N GLU A 192 20.70 -23.09 -10.81
CA GLU A 192 20.59 -24.28 -9.99
C GLU A 192 19.37 -24.21 -9.06
N THR A 193 19.11 -23.03 -8.50
CA THR A 193 17.93 -22.78 -7.69
C THR A 193 16.65 -22.92 -8.49
N GLN A 194 16.59 -22.39 -9.71
CA GLN A 194 15.42 -22.54 -10.59
C GLN A 194 15.09 -24.01 -10.83
N LYS A 195 16.11 -24.83 -11.10
CA LYS A 195 15.95 -26.26 -11.31
C LYS A 195 15.36 -26.94 -10.07
N VAL A 196 15.97 -26.73 -8.93
CA VAL A 196 15.55 -27.33 -7.64
C VAL A 196 14.10 -26.91 -7.28
N LEU A 197 13.77 -25.62 -7.46
CA LEU A 197 12.42 -25.12 -7.18
C LEU A 197 11.36 -25.75 -8.09
N LEU A 198 11.65 -25.92 -9.40
CA LEU A 198 10.70 -26.56 -10.31
C LEU A 198 10.55 -28.06 -10.03
N GLU A 199 11.66 -28.77 -9.72
CA GLU A 199 11.62 -30.18 -9.33
C GLU A 199 10.84 -30.37 -8.01
N TYR A 200 11.01 -29.45 -7.05
CA TYR A 200 10.24 -29.45 -5.81
C TYR A 200 8.75 -29.24 -6.09
N LEU A 201 8.40 -28.20 -6.88
CA LEU A 201 7.02 -27.91 -7.22
C LEU A 201 6.35 -29.07 -7.95
N ASP A 202 7.04 -29.71 -8.90
CA ASP A 202 6.51 -30.86 -9.64
C ASP A 202 6.24 -32.06 -8.71
N ARG A 203 7.16 -32.37 -7.80
CA ARG A 203 6.96 -33.42 -6.79
C ARG A 203 5.81 -33.07 -5.86
N TRP A 204 5.78 -31.84 -5.34
CA TRP A 204 4.71 -31.36 -4.46
C TRP A 204 3.32 -31.46 -5.10
N LEU A 205 3.20 -31.11 -6.39
CA LEU A 205 1.93 -31.22 -7.12
C LEU A 205 1.45 -32.67 -7.26
N ARG A 206 2.36 -33.63 -7.40
CA ARG A 206 2.03 -35.08 -7.42
C ARG A 206 1.57 -35.58 -6.05
N GLU A 207 2.19 -35.07 -4.99
CA GLU A 207 1.89 -35.44 -3.60
C GLU A 207 0.60 -34.81 -3.08
N HIS A 208 0.08 -33.78 -3.77
CA HIS A 208 -1.17 -33.09 -3.41
C HIS A 208 -2.24 -33.20 -4.49
N PRO A 209 -2.73 -34.45 -4.82
CA PRO A 209 -3.67 -34.68 -5.91
C PRO A 209 -5.01 -33.94 -5.68
N ASP A 210 -5.48 -33.87 -4.44
CA ASP A 210 -6.78 -33.29 -4.07
C ASP A 210 -6.78 -31.74 -4.01
N THR A 211 -5.61 -31.11 -4.09
CA THR A 211 -5.52 -29.66 -4.16
C THR A 211 -6.13 -29.13 -5.44
N LYS A 212 -7.13 -28.26 -5.34
CA LYS A 212 -7.72 -27.54 -6.46
C LYS A 212 -6.96 -26.25 -6.78
N VAL A 213 -6.55 -25.53 -5.75
CA VAL A 213 -5.83 -24.27 -5.88
C VAL A 213 -4.49 -24.34 -5.16
N VAL A 214 -3.42 -24.12 -5.91
CA VAL A 214 -2.09 -23.89 -5.37
C VAL A 214 -1.98 -22.42 -5.01
N ARG A 215 -1.85 -22.13 -3.73
CA ARG A 215 -1.75 -20.79 -3.20
C ARG A 215 -0.30 -20.45 -2.90
N PHE A 216 0.32 -19.67 -3.76
CA PHE A 216 1.67 -19.15 -3.50
C PHE A 216 1.61 -18.05 -2.43
N THR A 217 2.35 -18.23 -1.34
CA THR A 217 2.56 -17.17 -0.36
C THR A 217 3.69 -16.28 -0.86
N SER A 218 3.37 -15.19 -1.54
CA SER A 218 4.26 -14.42 -2.39
C SER A 218 4.92 -15.27 -3.50
N MET A 219 5.65 -14.66 -4.44
CA MET A 219 6.22 -15.46 -5.52
C MET A 219 7.68 -15.83 -5.23
N PHE A 220 8.60 -14.91 -5.32
CA PHE A 220 10.02 -15.21 -5.13
C PHE A 220 10.69 -14.31 -4.10
N TYR A 221 10.28 -13.04 -4.04
CA TYR A 221 10.84 -12.06 -3.15
C TYR A 221 9.70 -11.47 -2.31
N ASN A 222 9.89 -11.48 -1.00
CA ASN A 222 8.93 -10.94 -0.05
C ASN A 222 9.25 -9.47 0.25
N PHE A 223 8.51 -8.88 1.16
CA PHE A 223 8.83 -7.57 1.73
C PHE A 223 10.18 -7.57 2.45
N SER A 224 10.80 -6.41 2.54
CA SER A 224 11.98 -6.19 3.37
C SER A 224 11.58 -5.85 4.80
N TRP A 225 12.09 -6.61 5.75
CA TRP A 225 11.92 -6.33 7.17
C TRP A 225 13.24 -6.58 7.91
N PHE A 226 13.90 -5.52 8.31
CA PHE A 226 15.18 -5.61 9.03
C PHE A 226 14.96 -5.35 10.51
N TRP A 227 15.32 -6.32 11.34
CA TRP A 227 15.24 -6.18 12.78
C TRP A 227 16.53 -5.59 13.33
N GLY A 228 16.39 -4.74 14.37
CA GLY A 228 17.54 -4.24 15.11
C GLY A 228 18.14 -5.31 16.03
N ALA A 229 19.34 -5.04 16.51
CA ALA A 229 20.04 -5.92 17.46
C ALA A 229 19.30 -6.07 18.80
N ASP A 230 18.39 -5.17 19.13
CA ASP A 230 17.56 -5.25 20.33
C ASP A 230 16.35 -6.16 20.10
N GLN A 231 16.56 -7.45 20.32
CA GLN A 231 15.52 -8.48 20.19
C GLN A 231 14.34 -8.31 21.17
N LYS A 232 14.53 -7.61 22.29
CA LYS A 232 13.49 -7.46 23.31
C LYS A 232 12.35 -6.55 22.85
N THR A 233 12.64 -5.56 22.03
CA THR A 233 11.69 -4.62 21.52
C THR A 233 11.23 -4.95 20.10
N LEU A 234 11.79 -5.98 19.45
CA LEU A 234 11.53 -6.31 18.03
C LEU A 234 11.57 -5.05 17.16
N ARG A 235 12.61 -4.27 17.32
CA ARG A 235 12.72 -2.94 16.76
C ARG A 235 13.13 -3.04 15.31
N ASP A 236 12.30 -2.56 14.41
CA ASP A 236 12.63 -2.38 13.01
C ASP A 236 13.75 -1.34 12.90
N VAL A 237 14.87 -1.73 12.35
CA VAL A 237 15.90 -0.78 11.90
C VAL A 237 15.50 -0.18 10.58
N TYR A 238 14.92 -0.99 9.73
CA TYR A 238 14.40 -0.62 8.42
C TYR A 238 13.28 -1.60 8.04
N SER A 239 12.23 -1.06 7.47
CA SER A 239 11.11 -1.85 6.95
C SER A 239 10.52 -1.14 5.74
N ASP A 240 10.44 -1.84 4.63
CA ASP A 240 9.68 -1.43 3.46
C ASP A 240 9.18 -2.66 2.71
N TRP A 241 7.92 -2.63 2.32
CA TRP A 241 7.25 -3.74 1.67
C TRP A 241 7.49 -3.81 0.16
N ALA A 242 8.17 -2.82 -0.41
CA ALA A 242 8.42 -2.73 -1.85
C ALA A 242 9.87 -2.38 -2.20
N ASP A 243 10.80 -2.65 -1.30
CA ASP A 243 12.22 -2.46 -1.55
C ASP A 243 12.80 -3.60 -2.39
N TYR A 244 13.46 -3.24 -3.47
CA TYR A 244 14.14 -4.18 -4.37
C TYR A 244 15.59 -4.48 -3.95
N ALA A 245 16.07 -3.91 -2.87
CA ALA A 245 17.43 -4.15 -2.39
C ALA A 245 17.72 -5.63 -2.05
N MET A 246 16.66 -6.40 -1.76
CA MET A 246 16.77 -7.83 -1.45
C MET A 246 16.83 -8.76 -2.67
N THR A 247 16.68 -8.23 -3.87
CA THR A 247 16.73 -9.03 -5.11
C THR A 247 18.14 -9.07 -5.70
N VAL A 248 19.10 -8.43 -5.04
CA VAL A 248 20.48 -8.28 -5.55
C VAL A 248 21.29 -9.51 -5.23
N SER A 249 22.20 -9.81 -6.17
CA SER A 249 23.32 -10.73 -6.01
C SER A 249 24.35 -10.39 -7.07
N PRO A 250 25.62 -10.80 -6.97
CA PRO A 250 26.59 -10.62 -8.04
C PRO A 250 26.07 -11.09 -9.40
N ARG A 251 25.33 -12.20 -9.41
CA ARG A 251 24.72 -12.71 -10.63
C ARG A 251 23.62 -11.77 -11.17
N ALA A 252 22.73 -11.30 -10.32
CA ALA A 252 21.67 -10.37 -10.74
C ALA A 252 22.28 -9.09 -11.34
N LEU A 253 23.29 -8.52 -10.69
CA LEU A 253 23.98 -7.32 -11.16
C LEU A 253 24.72 -7.53 -12.48
N GLN A 254 25.35 -8.69 -12.67
CA GLN A 254 26.00 -9.04 -13.95
C GLN A 254 24.98 -9.20 -15.08
N LEU A 255 23.84 -9.85 -14.82
CA LEU A 255 22.76 -10.02 -15.79
C LEU A 255 22.11 -8.68 -16.12
N PHE A 256 21.91 -7.82 -15.14
CA PHE A 256 21.43 -6.45 -15.35
C PHE A 256 22.39 -5.67 -16.25
N ALA A 257 23.68 -5.66 -15.91
CA ALA A 257 24.67 -4.94 -16.71
C ALA A 257 24.72 -5.42 -18.16
N LYS A 258 24.60 -6.73 -18.38
CA LYS A 258 24.49 -7.31 -19.72
C LYS A 258 23.20 -6.88 -20.45
N ALA A 259 22.07 -6.81 -19.74
CA ALA A 259 20.78 -6.48 -20.33
C ALA A 259 20.62 -4.98 -20.63
N ARG A 260 21.19 -4.11 -19.78
CA ARG A 260 20.99 -2.65 -19.86
C ARG A 260 22.21 -1.89 -20.38
N GLY A 261 23.38 -2.52 -20.53
CA GLY A 261 24.60 -1.91 -21.07
C GLY A 261 25.37 -1.04 -20.06
N TYR A 262 25.01 -1.05 -18.78
CA TYR A 262 25.73 -0.36 -17.71
C TYR A 262 25.58 -1.11 -16.38
N ALA A 263 26.51 -0.87 -15.45
CA ALA A 263 26.53 -1.53 -14.14
C ALA A 263 25.86 -0.65 -13.06
N LEU A 264 25.27 -1.31 -12.09
CA LEU A 264 24.82 -0.72 -10.83
C LEU A 264 25.84 -0.98 -9.72
N THR A 265 25.87 -0.09 -8.76
CA THR A 265 26.72 -0.15 -7.57
C THR A 265 25.88 -0.39 -6.31
N SER A 266 26.52 -0.65 -5.19
CA SER A 266 25.79 -0.82 -3.92
C SER A 266 25.03 0.45 -3.51
N GLU A 267 25.56 1.63 -3.89
CA GLU A 267 24.91 2.91 -3.57
C GLU A 267 23.59 3.11 -4.31
N ASP A 268 23.45 2.56 -5.52
CA ASP A 268 22.18 2.61 -6.28
C ASP A 268 21.03 1.92 -5.51
N PHE A 269 21.34 1.00 -4.59
CA PHE A 269 20.36 0.30 -3.74
C PHE A 269 20.24 0.90 -2.33
N VAL A 270 21.39 1.18 -1.72
CA VAL A 270 21.44 1.73 -0.35
C VAL A 270 20.95 3.17 -0.32
N ASN A 271 21.26 3.98 -1.33
CA ASN A 271 20.81 5.36 -1.51
C ASN A 271 20.97 6.19 -0.20
N GLY A 272 22.20 6.24 0.32
CA GLY A 272 22.49 6.99 1.55
C GLY A 272 21.84 6.47 2.83
N GLY A 273 21.29 5.26 2.81
CA GLY A 273 20.52 4.65 3.89
C GLY A 273 19.01 4.78 3.73
N LEU A 274 18.52 5.36 2.62
CA LEU A 274 17.09 5.44 2.30
C LEU A 274 16.54 4.17 1.65
N TYR A 275 17.41 3.31 1.13
CA TYR A 275 17.10 1.99 0.51
C TYR A 275 16.07 2.04 -0.62
N ASN A 276 15.91 3.19 -1.28
CA ASN A 276 14.92 3.39 -2.32
C ASN A 276 13.50 2.97 -1.90
N SER A 277 13.17 3.21 -0.63
CA SER A 277 11.85 2.88 -0.09
C SER A 277 10.72 3.51 -0.91
N THR A 278 9.51 2.98 -0.76
CA THR A 278 8.30 3.45 -1.45
C THR A 278 8.04 4.95 -1.23
N HIS A 279 8.51 5.51 -0.11
CA HIS A 279 8.43 6.95 0.19
C HIS A 279 9.28 7.83 -0.74
N ASN A 280 10.32 7.27 -1.33
CA ASN A 280 11.25 8.03 -2.15
C ASN A 280 10.85 7.99 -3.63
N ALA A 281 10.91 9.13 -4.30
CA ALA A 281 10.77 9.16 -5.75
C ALA A 281 11.90 8.36 -6.40
N PRO A 282 11.60 7.33 -7.21
CA PRO A 282 12.61 6.43 -7.74
C PRO A 282 13.52 7.14 -8.75
N SER A 283 14.84 6.88 -8.69
CA SER A 283 15.75 7.27 -9.75
C SER A 283 15.50 6.44 -11.01
N ARG A 284 15.94 6.94 -12.18
CA ARG A 284 15.87 6.18 -13.43
C ARG A 284 16.64 4.85 -13.33
N ARG A 285 17.81 4.84 -12.73
CA ARG A 285 18.63 3.63 -12.54
C ARG A 285 17.90 2.58 -11.72
N TYR A 286 17.20 3.02 -10.67
CA TYR A 286 16.36 2.13 -9.84
C TYR A 286 15.14 1.60 -10.60
N ARG A 287 14.48 2.44 -11.41
CA ARG A 287 13.40 2.00 -12.31
C ARG A 287 13.87 0.96 -13.32
N ASP A 288 15.02 1.17 -13.94
CA ASP A 288 15.60 0.21 -14.88
C ASP A 288 15.88 -1.15 -14.20
N TYR A 289 16.30 -1.14 -12.93
CA TYR A 289 16.47 -2.37 -12.15
C TYR A 289 15.14 -3.03 -11.78
N MET A 290 14.14 -2.27 -11.38
CA MET A 290 12.78 -2.80 -11.15
C MET A 290 12.25 -3.50 -12.40
N ASP A 291 12.36 -2.87 -13.56
CA ASP A 291 11.94 -3.48 -14.84
C ASP A 291 12.70 -4.76 -15.16
N PHE A 292 14.00 -4.80 -14.87
CA PHE A 292 14.80 -6.00 -15.02
C PHE A 292 14.32 -7.14 -14.11
N ILE A 293 13.99 -6.84 -12.86
CA ILE A 293 13.43 -7.83 -11.93
C ILE A 293 12.03 -8.26 -12.37
N HIS A 294 11.19 -7.34 -12.88
CA HIS A 294 9.89 -7.67 -13.46
C HIS A 294 10.03 -8.70 -14.60
N ASP A 295 10.96 -8.46 -15.53
CA ASP A 295 11.23 -9.40 -16.62
C ASP A 295 11.57 -10.81 -16.11
N PHE A 296 12.47 -10.88 -15.14
CA PHE A 296 12.90 -12.15 -14.55
C PHE A 296 11.74 -12.86 -13.81
N VAL A 297 11.07 -12.14 -12.91
CA VAL A 297 10.03 -12.70 -12.05
C VAL A 297 8.85 -13.20 -12.90
N ILE A 298 8.45 -12.45 -13.93
CA ILE A 298 7.40 -12.89 -14.86
C ILE A 298 7.81 -14.15 -15.61
N GLN A 299 9.01 -14.18 -16.20
CA GLN A 299 9.48 -15.31 -16.98
C GLN A 299 9.56 -16.60 -16.15
N PHE A 300 10.15 -16.52 -14.96
CA PHE A 300 10.29 -17.70 -14.11
C PHE A 300 8.97 -18.05 -13.43
N GLY A 301 8.21 -17.06 -12.99
CA GLY A 301 6.89 -17.24 -12.39
C GLY A 301 5.92 -17.93 -13.34
N ARG A 302 5.90 -17.54 -14.61
CA ARG A 302 5.08 -18.20 -15.63
C ARG A 302 5.43 -19.68 -15.76
N ARG A 303 6.70 -20.06 -15.74
CA ARG A 303 7.11 -21.48 -15.77
C ARG A 303 6.53 -22.28 -14.59
N CYS A 304 6.48 -21.67 -13.41
CA CYS A 304 5.88 -22.29 -12.22
C CYS A 304 4.36 -22.45 -12.39
N ILE A 305 3.69 -21.42 -12.89
CA ILE A 305 2.24 -21.41 -13.10
C ILE A 305 1.84 -22.39 -14.21
N ASP A 306 2.56 -22.42 -15.33
CA ASP A 306 2.34 -23.39 -16.40
C ASP A 306 2.52 -24.84 -15.90
N LEU A 307 3.42 -25.06 -14.94
CA LEU A 307 3.57 -26.36 -14.28
C LEU A 307 2.34 -26.70 -13.45
N VAL A 308 1.80 -25.77 -12.67
CA VAL A 308 0.54 -25.95 -11.91
C VAL A 308 -0.62 -26.30 -12.85
N HIS A 309 -0.76 -25.56 -13.96
CA HIS A 309 -1.82 -25.77 -14.94
C HIS A 309 -1.71 -27.13 -15.65
N ARG A 310 -0.51 -27.68 -15.88
CA ARG A 310 -0.34 -29.05 -16.41
C ARG A 310 -0.96 -30.11 -15.50
N TYR A 311 -1.01 -29.86 -14.19
CA TYR A 311 -1.72 -30.72 -13.22
C TYR A 311 -3.22 -30.40 -13.12
N ARG A 312 -3.77 -29.54 -14.00
CA ARG A 312 -5.17 -29.10 -14.01
C ARG A 312 -5.61 -28.42 -12.70
N LYS A 313 -4.67 -27.74 -12.03
CA LYS A 313 -4.89 -26.97 -10.80
C LYS A 313 -4.86 -25.49 -11.13
N LEU A 314 -5.51 -24.68 -10.29
CA LEU A 314 -5.45 -23.23 -10.36
C LEU A 314 -4.25 -22.68 -9.57
N ALA A 315 -3.67 -21.60 -10.05
CA ALA A 315 -2.56 -20.91 -9.40
C ALA A 315 -3.03 -19.56 -8.85
N TYR A 316 -3.04 -19.42 -7.54
CA TYR A 316 -3.35 -18.14 -6.87
C TYR A 316 -2.10 -17.61 -6.20
N VAL A 317 -1.97 -16.29 -6.12
CA VAL A 317 -0.92 -15.64 -5.35
C VAL A 317 -1.54 -14.89 -4.17
N PHE A 318 -0.94 -15.07 -3.01
CA PHE A 318 -1.24 -14.27 -1.84
C PHE A 318 -0.37 -13.02 -1.87
N TYR A 319 -0.99 -11.87 -1.94
CA TYR A 319 -0.36 -10.58 -1.99
C TYR A 319 -0.61 -9.85 -0.68
N ASP A 320 0.42 -9.72 0.11
CA ASP A 320 0.38 -8.91 1.33
C ASP A 320 1.07 -7.58 1.05
N ASP A 321 0.42 -6.48 1.32
CA ASP A 321 0.82 -5.09 1.08
C ASP A 321 1.68 -4.84 -0.18
N HIS A 322 3.01 -4.83 -0.05
CA HIS A 322 3.94 -4.58 -1.14
C HIS A 322 4.79 -5.81 -1.42
N TRP A 323 4.45 -6.46 -2.47
CA TRP A 323 5.14 -7.63 -2.94
C TRP A 323 6.28 -7.22 -3.89
N VAL A 324 7.47 -7.75 -3.67
CA VAL A 324 8.62 -7.42 -4.51
C VAL A 324 8.66 -8.32 -5.73
N GLY A 325 8.61 -7.71 -6.89
CA GLY A 325 8.65 -8.42 -8.16
C GLY A 325 7.79 -7.74 -9.21
N VAL A 326 6.48 -7.99 -9.25
CA VAL A 326 5.54 -7.28 -10.12
C VAL A 326 4.30 -6.94 -9.31
N GLU A 327 4.04 -5.67 -9.17
CA GLU A 327 2.89 -5.17 -8.43
C GLU A 327 1.57 -5.55 -9.12
N PRO A 328 0.50 -5.89 -8.38
CA PRO A 328 -0.78 -6.31 -8.95
C PRO A 328 -1.41 -5.28 -9.88
N SER A 329 -1.18 -4.00 -9.61
CA SER A 329 -1.65 -2.89 -10.45
C SER A 329 -0.87 -2.74 -11.76
N SER A 330 0.32 -3.33 -11.86
CA SER A 330 1.13 -3.29 -13.07
C SER A 330 0.37 -3.90 -14.25
N PRO A 331 0.35 -3.24 -15.43
CA PRO A 331 -0.21 -3.85 -16.63
C PRO A 331 0.47 -5.16 -17.03
N ARG A 332 1.67 -5.40 -16.54
CA ARG A 332 2.44 -6.62 -16.76
C ARG A 332 2.03 -7.79 -15.85
N PHE A 333 1.29 -7.55 -14.76
CA PHE A 333 0.88 -8.61 -13.83
C PHE A 333 0.12 -9.75 -14.52
N LYS A 334 -0.70 -9.43 -15.52
CA LYS A 334 -1.41 -10.42 -16.36
C LYS A 334 -0.49 -11.41 -17.10
N GLU A 335 0.78 -11.04 -17.31
CA GLU A 335 1.75 -11.87 -18.03
C GLU A 335 2.16 -13.11 -17.21
N PHE A 336 1.94 -13.13 -15.90
CA PHE A 336 2.14 -14.31 -15.06
C PHE A 336 1.20 -15.46 -15.43
N GLY A 337 -0.08 -15.17 -15.68
CA GLY A 337 -1.12 -16.16 -15.88
C GLY A 337 -1.73 -16.71 -14.59
N PHE A 338 -1.65 -15.98 -13.47
CA PHE A 338 -2.37 -16.34 -12.25
C PHE A 338 -3.88 -16.36 -12.50
N ASP A 339 -4.57 -17.36 -11.91
CA ASP A 339 -6.03 -17.44 -11.95
C ASP A 339 -6.69 -16.55 -10.90
N GLY A 340 -6.02 -16.32 -9.76
CA GLY A 340 -6.53 -15.50 -8.69
C GLY A 340 -5.46 -14.78 -7.88
N LEU A 341 -5.91 -13.73 -7.22
CA LEU A 341 -5.12 -12.95 -6.27
C LEU A 341 -5.86 -12.91 -4.93
N ILE A 342 -5.11 -13.13 -3.86
CA ILE A 342 -5.60 -13.06 -2.48
C ILE A 342 -4.88 -11.89 -1.79
N LYS A 343 -5.62 -10.96 -1.21
CA LYS A 343 -5.10 -9.79 -0.50
C LYS A 343 -5.61 -9.73 0.93
N CYS A 344 -4.71 -9.49 1.88
CA CYS A 344 -5.09 -9.03 3.21
C CYS A 344 -5.66 -7.64 3.16
N VAL A 345 -6.71 -7.37 3.91
CA VAL A 345 -7.34 -6.05 3.91
C VAL A 345 -7.65 -5.60 5.33
N PHE A 346 -7.25 -4.38 5.61
CA PHE A 346 -7.60 -3.63 6.82
C PHE A 346 -8.53 -2.47 6.49
N ASN A 347 -8.46 -1.95 5.26
CA ASN A 347 -9.03 -0.68 4.83
C ASN A 347 -9.73 -0.82 3.48
N ALA A 348 -10.52 0.20 3.11
CA ALA A 348 -11.24 0.22 1.84
C ALA A 348 -10.30 0.32 0.63
N PHE A 349 -9.22 1.09 0.72
CA PHE A 349 -8.29 1.22 -0.41
C PHE A 349 -7.57 -0.08 -0.73
N GLU A 350 -7.32 -0.96 0.25
CA GLU A 350 -6.73 -2.28 0.01
C GLU A 350 -7.70 -3.21 -0.72
N VAL A 351 -9.00 -3.08 -0.48
CA VAL A 351 -10.04 -3.74 -1.29
C VAL A 351 -9.97 -3.26 -2.73
N ARG A 352 -9.82 -1.93 -2.94
CA ARG A 352 -9.67 -1.34 -4.28
C ARG A 352 -8.38 -1.81 -4.96
N LEU A 353 -7.28 -1.96 -4.21
CA LEU A 353 -6.03 -2.54 -4.71
C LEU A 353 -6.24 -3.98 -5.19
N CYS A 354 -6.88 -4.83 -4.41
CA CYS A 354 -7.20 -6.19 -4.81
C CYS A 354 -8.01 -6.23 -6.11
N ALA A 355 -9.10 -5.46 -6.17
CA ALA A 355 -9.96 -5.38 -7.35
C ALA A 355 -9.27 -4.74 -8.57
N HIS A 356 -8.19 -4.00 -8.37
CA HIS A 356 -7.41 -3.37 -9.45
C HIS A 356 -6.39 -4.32 -10.08
N ALA A 357 -6.13 -5.48 -9.47
CA ALA A 357 -5.20 -6.48 -10.01
C ALA A 357 -5.61 -6.92 -11.41
N ARG A 358 -4.65 -6.91 -12.33
CA ARG A 358 -4.91 -7.11 -13.76
C ARG A 358 -4.71 -8.56 -14.18
N GLY A 359 -5.65 -9.08 -14.98
CA GLY A 359 -5.52 -10.36 -15.64
C GLY A 359 -5.80 -11.59 -14.78
N VAL A 360 -6.30 -11.41 -13.56
CA VAL A 360 -6.81 -12.49 -12.70
C VAL A 360 -8.34 -12.61 -12.83
N ARG A 361 -8.85 -13.81 -12.60
CA ARG A 361 -10.30 -14.10 -12.65
C ARG A 361 -10.95 -14.04 -11.29
N THR A 362 -10.19 -14.29 -10.23
CA THR A 362 -10.69 -14.32 -8.86
C THR A 362 -9.94 -13.33 -8.00
N HIS A 363 -10.69 -12.41 -7.40
CA HIS A 363 -10.20 -11.46 -6.41
C HIS A 363 -10.72 -11.90 -5.04
N GLU A 364 -9.82 -12.29 -4.16
CA GLU A 364 -10.17 -12.81 -2.84
C GLU A 364 -9.57 -11.95 -1.73
N LEU A 365 -10.39 -11.63 -0.72
CA LEU A 365 -9.93 -10.88 0.44
C LEU A 365 -9.70 -11.82 1.63
N ARG A 366 -8.62 -11.56 2.36
CA ARG A 366 -8.42 -12.07 3.72
C ARG A 366 -8.80 -10.99 4.70
N LEU A 367 -9.85 -11.26 5.46
CA LEU A 367 -10.40 -10.31 6.42
C LEU A 367 -9.65 -10.36 7.74
N HIS A 368 -9.62 -9.22 8.43
CA HIS A 368 -9.18 -9.14 9.81
C HIS A 368 -10.36 -9.23 10.80
N PRO A 369 -10.12 -9.64 12.05
CA PRO A 369 -8.83 -10.06 12.59
C PRO A 369 -8.38 -11.41 12.02
N TYR A 370 -7.07 -11.54 11.76
CA TYR A 370 -6.53 -12.87 11.52
C TYR A 370 -6.68 -13.72 12.78
N LEU A 371 -6.88 -15.02 12.55
CA LEU A 371 -6.99 -16.00 13.63
C LEU A 371 -5.62 -16.27 14.25
N PHE A 372 -5.06 -15.25 14.87
CA PHE A 372 -3.82 -15.30 15.62
C PHE A 372 -4.11 -15.09 17.12
N PRO A 373 -3.36 -15.74 18.01
CA PRO A 373 -3.58 -15.59 19.44
C PRO A 373 -3.28 -14.17 19.93
N THR A 374 -2.42 -13.46 19.22
CA THR A 374 -2.00 -12.09 19.54
C THR A 374 -1.98 -11.25 18.29
N GLY A 375 -2.48 -10.03 18.35
CA GLY A 375 -2.39 -9.05 17.27
C GLY A 375 -0.94 -8.60 17.02
N LEU A 376 -0.72 -7.94 15.87
CA LEU A 376 0.62 -7.49 15.45
C LEU A 376 1.27 -6.49 16.41
N LYS A 377 0.45 -5.77 17.19
CA LYS A 377 0.92 -4.80 18.21
C LYS A 377 1.06 -5.41 19.60
N GLY A 378 0.91 -6.74 19.71
CA GLY A 378 0.96 -7.44 20.97
C GLY A 378 -0.34 -7.44 21.79
N GLU A 379 -1.42 -6.86 21.25
CA GLU A 379 -2.74 -6.85 21.87
C GLU A 379 -3.40 -8.23 21.85
N PRO A 380 -4.19 -8.59 22.85
CA PRO A 380 -4.95 -9.82 22.83
C PRO A 380 -6.09 -9.74 21.80
N THR A 381 -6.25 -10.79 20.97
CA THR A 381 -7.36 -10.92 20.03
C THR A 381 -8.22 -12.14 20.38
N PHE A 382 -7.69 -13.35 20.16
CA PHE A 382 -8.36 -14.62 20.47
C PHE A 382 -7.85 -15.22 21.76
N LYS A 383 -7.72 -14.43 22.81
CA LYS A 383 -7.34 -14.85 24.15
C LYS A 383 -8.03 -13.97 25.21
N ALA A 384 -7.84 -14.31 26.48
CA ALA A 384 -8.42 -13.52 27.59
C ALA A 384 -8.10 -12.03 27.47
N GLY A 385 -9.12 -11.20 27.56
CA GLY A 385 -9.07 -9.73 27.40
C GLY A 385 -9.24 -9.23 25.96
N GLY A 386 -9.31 -10.11 24.94
CA GLY A 386 -9.62 -9.76 23.56
C GLY A 386 -11.11 -9.72 23.26
N ASN A 387 -11.46 -9.01 22.19
CA ASN A 387 -12.84 -8.96 21.66
C ASN A 387 -12.81 -9.09 20.13
N PRO A 388 -12.63 -10.32 19.61
CA PRO A 388 -12.51 -10.55 18.17
C PRO A 388 -13.77 -10.15 17.38
N THR A 389 -14.94 -10.17 18.01
CA THR A 389 -16.19 -9.73 17.39
C THR A 389 -16.18 -8.23 17.12
N LEU A 390 -15.74 -7.43 18.09
CA LEU A 390 -15.61 -5.98 17.91
C LEU A 390 -14.54 -5.65 16.88
N ASP A 391 -13.40 -6.34 16.93
CA ASP A 391 -12.33 -6.16 15.96
C ASP A 391 -12.83 -6.46 14.54
N ALA A 392 -13.54 -7.58 14.34
CA ALA A 392 -14.14 -7.93 13.05
C ALA A 392 -15.14 -6.88 12.55
N LYS A 393 -15.96 -6.32 13.44
CA LYS A 393 -16.90 -5.24 13.10
C LYS A 393 -16.16 -4.00 12.60
N ASN A 394 -15.11 -3.59 13.30
CA ASN A 394 -14.33 -2.41 12.96
C ASN A 394 -13.66 -2.57 11.59
N PHE A 395 -13.00 -3.70 11.33
CA PHE A 395 -12.38 -3.95 10.03
C PHE A 395 -13.39 -4.11 8.90
N TRP A 396 -14.55 -4.71 9.17
CA TRP A 396 -15.59 -4.91 8.15
C TRP A 396 -16.17 -3.60 7.65
N ILE A 397 -16.33 -2.61 8.51
CA ILE A 397 -16.86 -1.29 8.14
C ILE A 397 -16.00 -0.68 7.01
N ASP A 398 -14.68 -0.69 7.19
CA ASP A 398 -13.76 -0.14 6.20
C ASP A 398 -13.72 -1.01 4.93
N ALA A 399 -13.55 -2.33 5.06
CA ALA A 399 -13.54 -3.24 3.92
C ALA A 399 -14.83 -3.15 3.08
N ARG A 400 -15.99 -3.07 3.73
CA ARG A 400 -17.31 -2.95 3.09
C ARG A 400 -17.41 -1.72 2.18
N ARG A 401 -16.86 -0.57 2.61
CA ARG A 401 -16.81 0.66 1.80
C ARG A 401 -16.10 0.42 0.45
N GLY A 402 -15.03 -0.37 0.46
CA GLY A 402 -14.34 -0.77 -0.77
C GLY A 402 -15.14 -1.77 -1.61
N ILE A 403 -15.77 -2.77 -0.96
CA ILE A 403 -16.52 -3.84 -1.62
C ILE A 403 -17.74 -3.31 -2.39
N VAL A 404 -18.46 -2.34 -1.86
CA VAL A 404 -19.60 -1.74 -2.57
C VAL A 404 -19.19 -0.95 -3.81
N ARG A 405 -17.91 -0.58 -3.94
CA ARG A 405 -17.37 0.18 -5.08
C ARG A 405 -16.60 -0.66 -6.09
N ALA A 406 -16.16 -1.85 -5.70
CA ALA A 406 -15.32 -2.69 -6.55
C ALA A 406 -15.71 -4.17 -6.44
N PRO A 407 -15.76 -4.91 -7.56
CA PRO A 407 -16.14 -6.31 -7.54
C PRO A 407 -15.07 -7.14 -6.83
N ILE A 408 -15.52 -7.95 -5.87
CA ILE A 408 -14.73 -8.96 -5.17
C ILE A 408 -15.45 -10.29 -5.32
N ASP A 409 -14.70 -11.34 -5.61
CA ASP A 409 -15.27 -12.66 -5.91
C ASP A 409 -15.44 -13.52 -4.66
N ARG A 410 -14.54 -13.36 -3.68
CA ARG A 410 -14.49 -14.18 -2.47
C ARG A 410 -13.96 -13.39 -1.28
N ILE A 411 -14.37 -13.83 -0.11
CA ILE A 411 -13.76 -13.44 1.17
C ILE A 411 -13.32 -14.69 1.93
N GLY A 412 -12.47 -14.53 2.91
CA GLY A 412 -12.08 -15.62 3.80
C GLY A 412 -11.31 -15.15 5.01
N LEU A 413 -11.05 -16.09 5.91
CA LEU A 413 -10.24 -15.86 7.11
C LEU A 413 -8.87 -16.53 6.97
N GLY A 414 -7.91 -16.08 7.76
CA GLY A 414 -6.56 -16.61 7.84
C GLY A 414 -6.16 -16.98 9.26
N GLY A 415 -5.15 -17.84 9.43
CA GLY A 415 -4.64 -18.25 10.73
C GLY A 415 -5.20 -19.58 11.24
N TYR A 416 -5.35 -19.74 12.56
CA TYR A 416 -5.69 -20.98 13.25
C TYR A 416 -7.17 -21.02 13.65
N LEU A 417 -7.94 -21.93 13.06
CA LEU A 417 -9.38 -22.02 13.29
C LEU A 417 -9.73 -22.41 14.74
N SER A 418 -8.89 -23.22 15.39
CA SER A 418 -9.07 -23.62 16.79
C SER A 418 -9.32 -22.45 17.75
N LEU A 419 -8.75 -21.28 17.45
CA LEU A 419 -8.89 -20.09 18.29
C LEU A 419 -10.31 -19.54 18.38
N VAL A 420 -11.16 -19.80 17.38
CA VAL A 420 -12.53 -19.26 17.39
C VAL A 420 -13.51 -20.10 18.22
N GLU A 421 -13.10 -21.27 18.72
CA GLU A 421 -13.99 -22.17 19.45
C GLU A 421 -14.54 -21.53 20.71
N ALA A 422 -13.73 -20.73 21.40
CA ALA A 422 -14.11 -20.01 22.61
C ALA A 422 -14.93 -18.74 22.38
N PHE A 423 -15.22 -18.36 21.13
CA PHE A 423 -15.89 -17.11 20.79
C PHE A 423 -17.13 -17.34 19.91
N PRO A 424 -18.24 -17.84 20.46
CA PRO A 424 -19.45 -18.13 19.69
C PRO A 424 -20.09 -16.88 19.06
N ASP A 425 -20.02 -15.73 19.69
CA ASP A 425 -20.49 -14.44 19.18
C ASP A 425 -19.69 -14.00 17.91
N PHE A 426 -18.39 -14.27 17.87
CA PHE A 426 -17.58 -14.08 16.68
C PHE A 426 -18.02 -15.02 15.55
N GLN A 427 -18.31 -16.30 15.87
CA GLN A 427 -18.79 -17.27 14.87
C GLN A 427 -20.13 -16.83 14.26
N ASP A 428 -21.06 -16.30 15.05
CA ASP A 428 -22.36 -15.79 14.60
C ASP A 428 -22.19 -14.52 13.75
N TYR A 429 -21.27 -13.64 14.14
CA TYR A 429 -20.99 -12.44 13.40
C TYR A 429 -20.37 -12.73 12.01
N ILE A 430 -19.43 -13.68 11.91
CA ILE A 430 -18.85 -14.08 10.62
C ILE A 430 -19.89 -14.69 9.69
N GLU A 431 -20.87 -15.44 10.19
CA GLU A 431 -22.01 -15.92 9.39
C GLU A 431 -22.80 -14.76 8.79
N SER A 432 -23.15 -13.76 9.60
CA SER A 432 -23.87 -12.56 9.17
C SER A 432 -23.07 -11.77 8.12
N LEU A 433 -21.77 -11.59 8.36
CA LEU A 433 -20.84 -10.90 7.47
C LEU A 433 -20.72 -11.63 6.11
N ALA A 434 -20.60 -12.95 6.13
CA ALA A 434 -20.51 -13.75 4.90
C ALA A 434 -21.79 -13.63 4.05
N ASN A 435 -22.96 -13.58 4.68
CA ASN A 435 -24.24 -13.39 4.00
C ASN A 435 -24.36 -11.97 3.43
N GLU A 436 -23.98 -10.95 4.19
CA GLU A 436 -23.90 -9.56 3.69
C GLU A 436 -22.96 -9.44 2.50
N PHE A 437 -21.80 -10.06 2.55
CA PHE A 437 -20.85 -10.08 1.43
C PHE A 437 -21.47 -10.69 0.16
N ARG A 438 -22.10 -11.86 0.25
CA ARG A 438 -22.76 -12.52 -0.90
C ARG A 438 -23.82 -11.64 -1.52
N LEU A 439 -24.60 -10.95 -0.68
CA LEU A 439 -25.61 -9.99 -1.14
C LEU A 439 -24.97 -8.84 -1.91
N LEU A 440 -23.92 -8.20 -1.37
CA LEU A 440 -23.21 -7.13 -2.04
C LEU A 440 -22.56 -7.62 -3.34
N LYS A 441 -21.92 -8.79 -3.32
CA LYS A 441 -21.37 -9.43 -4.52
C LYS A 441 -22.42 -9.62 -5.62
N SER A 442 -23.64 -10.00 -5.26
CA SER A 442 -24.69 -10.27 -6.24
C SER A 442 -25.03 -9.02 -7.08
N PHE A 443 -24.88 -7.83 -6.53
CA PHE A 443 -25.13 -6.58 -7.27
C PHE A 443 -24.03 -6.28 -8.29
N HIS A 444 -22.81 -6.75 -8.05
CA HIS A 444 -21.72 -6.61 -9.02
C HIS A 444 -21.81 -7.59 -10.21
N ALA A 445 -22.72 -8.57 -10.19
CA ALA A 445 -22.86 -9.56 -11.25
C ALA A 445 -23.29 -8.93 -12.59
N GLY A 446 -22.29 -8.55 -13.40
CA GLY A 446 -22.51 -7.88 -14.69
C GLY A 446 -22.92 -6.41 -14.60
N ASP A 447 -22.83 -5.80 -13.42
CA ASP A 447 -23.09 -4.38 -13.17
C ASP A 447 -21.85 -3.67 -12.61
N ARG A 448 -21.85 -2.35 -12.72
CA ARG A 448 -20.86 -1.48 -12.10
C ARG A 448 -21.59 -0.39 -11.31
N PRO A 449 -21.14 -0.10 -10.09
CA PRO A 449 -21.72 0.98 -9.33
C PRO A 449 -21.59 2.30 -10.09
N TRP A 450 -22.60 3.12 -9.96
CA TRP A 450 -22.61 4.46 -10.55
C TRP A 450 -21.45 5.29 -10.02
N THR A 451 -20.84 6.07 -10.90
CA THR A 451 -19.82 7.07 -10.58
C THR A 451 -20.21 8.41 -11.17
N ALA A 452 -19.78 9.48 -10.53
CA ALA A 452 -19.93 10.84 -11.05
C ALA A 452 -19.33 10.95 -12.48
N PRO A 453 -19.89 11.79 -13.35
CA PRO A 453 -19.52 11.85 -14.76
C PRO A 453 -18.18 12.54 -15.04
N PHE A 454 -17.23 12.44 -14.12
CA PHE A 454 -15.87 12.93 -14.29
C PHE A 454 -14.87 12.00 -13.60
N LYS A 455 -13.62 12.06 -14.05
CA LYS A 455 -12.53 11.28 -13.46
C LYS A 455 -11.63 12.15 -12.60
N VAL A 456 -11.11 11.54 -11.55
CA VAL A 456 -10.11 12.13 -10.68
C VAL A 456 -8.79 11.38 -10.88
N ALA A 457 -7.67 12.10 -10.98
CA ALA A 457 -6.34 11.50 -11.03
C ALA A 457 -5.55 11.85 -9.78
N VAL A 458 -4.92 10.84 -9.17
CA VAL A 458 -3.93 11.02 -8.10
C VAL A 458 -2.55 10.99 -8.75
N LEU A 459 -1.82 12.11 -8.65
CA LEU A 459 -0.49 12.26 -9.23
C LEU A 459 0.58 11.95 -8.18
N THR A 460 1.35 10.89 -8.43
CA THR A 460 2.47 10.46 -7.59
C THR A 460 3.67 10.06 -8.45
N ALA A 461 4.85 9.89 -7.86
CA ALA A 461 6.00 9.36 -8.58
C ALA A 461 5.79 7.92 -9.10
N TRP A 462 4.92 7.15 -8.47
CA TRP A 462 4.68 5.75 -8.82
C TRP A 462 3.55 5.54 -9.82
N GLY A 463 2.56 6.43 -9.84
CA GLY A 463 1.39 6.33 -10.73
C GLY A 463 0.64 5.00 -10.57
N ASP A 464 0.23 4.43 -11.70
CA ASP A 464 -0.55 3.19 -11.75
C ASP A 464 0.24 1.95 -11.23
N LEU A 465 1.56 2.00 -11.26
CA LEU A 465 2.41 0.91 -10.78
C LEU A 465 2.11 0.56 -9.31
N ARG A 466 1.83 1.57 -8.50
CA ARG A 466 1.45 1.43 -7.09
C ARG A 466 0.12 2.13 -6.80
N ALA A 467 -0.88 1.88 -7.64
CA ALA A 467 -2.24 2.37 -7.45
C ALA A 467 -2.85 1.79 -6.18
N TRP A 468 -3.61 2.59 -5.45
CA TRP A 468 -4.27 2.20 -4.21
C TRP A 468 -3.32 1.68 -3.14
N THR A 469 -2.10 2.20 -3.14
CA THR A 469 -1.12 1.83 -2.12
C THR A 469 -0.28 3.04 -1.73
N CYS A 470 0.21 3.05 -0.52
CA CYS A 470 1.02 4.13 0.00
C CYS A 470 2.41 3.62 0.37
N SER A 471 2.53 2.92 1.45
CA SER A 471 3.73 2.18 1.85
C SER A 471 3.31 1.18 2.89
N GLY A 472 4.10 0.15 3.12
CA GLY A 472 3.80 -0.94 4.03
C GLY A 472 3.19 -0.54 5.37
N HIS A 473 3.60 -1.10 6.45
CA HIS A 473 2.99 -0.82 7.76
C HIS A 473 3.32 0.57 8.37
N PHE A 474 4.14 1.39 7.71
CA PHE A 474 4.52 2.73 8.18
C PHE A 474 3.65 3.81 7.55
N THR A 475 2.48 4.00 8.11
CA THR A 475 1.49 4.95 7.59
C THR A 475 1.37 6.24 8.39
N LYS A 476 2.08 6.37 9.50
CA LYS A 476 2.01 7.58 10.33
C LYS A 476 2.61 8.79 9.61
N GLY A 477 1.79 9.84 9.47
CA GLY A 477 2.17 11.09 8.86
C GLY A 477 2.24 11.04 7.33
N VAL A 478 1.56 10.08 6.71
CA VAL A 478 1.40 10.00 5.26
C VAL A 478 -0.02 10.39 4.89
N GLU A 479 -0.21 11.64 4.53
CA GLU A 479 -1.53 12.19 4.17
C GLU A 479 -2.18 11.45 3.01
N LEU A 480 -1.39 10.89 2.09
CA LEU A 480 -1.91 10.12 0.97
C LEU A 480 -2.68 8.88 1.42
N TYR A 481 -2.27 8.23 2.51
CA TYR A 481 -2.98 7.09 3.09
C TYR A 481 -4.44 7.45 3.41
N ASP A 482 -4.62 8.55 4.13
CA ASP A 482 -5.94 9.04 4.51
C ASP A 482 -6.78 9.50 3.31
N VAL A 483 -6.13 10.09 2.31
CA VAL A 483 -6.78 10.53 1.06
C VAL A 483 -7.27 9.34 0.23
N ILE A 484 -6.46 8.29 0.04
CA ILE A 484 -6.89 7.13 -0.74
C ILE A 484 -7.95 6.32 0.01
N GLU A 485 -7.92 6.31 1.35
CA GLU A 485 -8.99 5.71 2.15
C GLU A 485 -10.32 6.47 1.96
N ALA A 486 -10.29 7.79 2.00
CA ALA A 486 -11.47 8.60 1.69
C ALA A 486 -11.99 8.34 0.27
N LEU A 487 -11.11 8.34 -0.73
CA LEU A 487 -11.45 8.11 -2.14
C LEU A 487 -12.03 6.72 -2.38
N ALA A 488 -11.63 5.71 -1.62
CA ALA A 488 -12.03 4.31 -1.84
C ALA A 488 -13.55 4.10 -1.73
N GLY A 489 -14.24 4.83 -0.85
CA GLY A 489 -15.70 4.78 -0.67
C GLY A 489 -16.48 5.76 -1.56
N LEU A 490 -15.83 6.73 -2.21
CA LEU A 490 -16.51 7.76 -2.98
C LEU A 490 -16.98 7.26 -4.36
N PRO A 491 -18.09 7.82 -4.91
CA PRO A 491 -18.62 7.46 -6.23
C PRO A 491 -17.82 8.12 -7.37
N LEU A 492 -16.51 7.85 -7.42
CA LEU A 492 -15.59 8.48 -8.36
C LEU A 492 -14.79 7.43 -9.16
N ASP A 493 -14.54 7.70 -10.43
CA ASP A 493 -13.55 6.98 -11.25
C ASP A 493 -12.16 7.56 -10.92
N VAL A 494 -11.44 6.91 -10.02
CA VAL A 494 -10.11 7.33 -9.56
C VAL A 494 -9.03 6.66 -10.42
N ARG A 495 -8.08 7.45 -10.90
CA ARG A 495 -6.90 7.02 -11.67
C ARG A 495 -5.64 7.40 -10.93
N PHE A 496 -4.59 6.63 -11.12
CA PHE A 496 -3.26 6.96 -10.62
C PHE A 496 -2.37 7.24 -11.83
N ILE A 497 -1.68 8.36 -11.82
CA ILE A 497 -0.77 8.77 -12.90
C ILE A 497 0.59 9.12 -12.33
N SER A 498 1.64 8.74 -13.04
CA SER A 498 3.00 9.15 -12.70
C SER A 498 3.37 10.49 -13.34
N PHE A 499 4.44 11.09 -12.85
CA PHE A 499 5.01 12.27 -13.50
C PHE A 499 5.57 11.95 -14.89
N ASP A 500 6.09 10.75 -15.07
CA ASP A 500 6.56 10.29 -16.39
C ASP A 500 5.39 10.18 -17.37
N ASP A 501 4.27 9.53 -16.95
CA ASP A 501 3.04 9.48 -17.77
C ASP A 501 2.53 10.88 -18.14
N LEU A 502 2.56 11.79 -17.16
CA LEU A 502 2.11 13.18 -17.37
C LEU A 502 2.96 13.90 -18.43
N VAL A 503 4.28 13.72 -18.40
CA VAL A 503 5.21 14.36 -19.34
C VAL A 503 5.12 13.73 -20.73
N GLU A 504 4.95 12.42 -20.82
CA GLU A 504 4.90 11.68 -22.08
C GLU A 504 3.55 11.79 -22.79
N ASN A 505 2.47 11.69 -22.02
CA ASN A 505 1.11 11.52 -22.56
C ASN A 505 0.16 12.69 -22.24
N GLY A 506 0.58 13.62 -21.37
CA GLY A 506 -0.27 14.67 -20.84
C GLY A 506 -1.33 14.14 -19.86
N VAL A 507 -2.33 14.99 -19.57
CA VAL A 507 -3.42 14.61 -18.67
C VAL A 507 -4.38 13.65 -19.37
N PRO A 508 -4.70 12.48 -18.79
CA PRO A 508 -5.55 11.48 -19.43
C PRO A 508 -6.96 12.01 -19.74
N LYS A 509 -7.52 11.55 -20.86
CA LYS A 509 -8.88 11.95 -21.30
C LYS A 509 -9.93 11.65 -20.24
N GLY A 510 -10.77 12.65 -19.96
CA GLY A 510 -11.87 12.55 -19.00
C GLY A 510 -11.48 12.88 -17.57
N VAL A 511 -10.20 13.03 -17.26
CA VAL A 511 -9.75 13.57 -15.98
C VAL A 511 -10.12 15.04 -15.91
N ARG A 512 -10.88 15.40 -14.88
CA ARG A 512 -11.32 16.78 -14.61
C ARG A 512 -10.59 17.38 -13.42
N VAL A 513 -10.11 16.55 -12.49
CA VAL A 513 -9.40 16.98 -11.29
C VAL A 513 -8.16 16.14 -11.10
N ILE A 514 -7.05 16.80 -10.75
CA ILE A 514 -5.80 16.15 -10.32
C ILE A 514 -5.62 16.42 -8.83
N ILE A 515 -5.29 15.38 -8.06
CA ILE A 515 -4.87 15.48 -6.67
C ILE A 515 -3.35 15.31 -6.63
N ASN A 516 -2.65 16.24 -5.97
CA ASN A 516 -1.26 16.06 -5.58
C ASN A 516 -1.15 16.23 -4.06
N CYS A 517 -0.69 15.19 -3.37
CA CYS A 517 -0.76 15.06 -1.92
C CYS A 517 0.56 14.56 -1.35
N GLY A 518 0.97 15.04 -0.21
CA GLY A 518 2.08 14.51 0.58
C GLY A 518 3.13 15.54 0.95
N ARG A 519 4.13 15.12 1.70
CA ARG A 519 5.22 15.97 2.18
C ARG A 519 6.28 16.22 1.10
N ALA A 520 6.94 17.37 1.19
CA ALA A 520 8.04 17.74 0.31
C ALA A 520 9.12 16.65 0.24
N GLY A 521 9.63 16.41 -0.96
CA GLY A 521 10.68 15.41 -1.18
C GLY A 521 10.22 13.96 -1.27
N THR A 522 8.96 13.65 -0.90
CA THR A 522 8.42 12.28 -0.97
C THR A 522 7.96 11.90 -2.38
N ALA A 523 7.87 10.61 -2.63
CA ALA A 523 7.28 10.07 -3.87
C ALA A 523 5.81 10.49 -4.05
N TRP A 524 5.12 10.78 -2.98
CA TRP A 524 3.70 11.13 -2.96
C TRP A 524 3.45 12.51 -3.54
N SER A 525 4.20 13.53 -3.08
CA SER A 525 4.15 14.87 -3.66
C SER A 525 4.94 14.99 -4.98
N GLY A 526 5.87 14.06 -5.26
CA GLY A 526 6.64 13.99 -6.49
C GLY A 526 8.15 14.21 -6.35
N GLY A 527 8.63 14.80 -5.26
CA GLY A 527 10.06 14.98 -4.98
C GLY A 527 10.82 15.65 -6.14
N HIS A 528 11.86 14.99 -6.64
CA HIS A 528 12.72 15.53 -7.68
C HIS A 528 12.06 15.72 -9.05
N TYR A 529 10.90 15.12 -9.32
CA TYR A 529 10.15 15.29 -10.58
C TYR A 529 9.75 16.74 -10.83
N TRP A 530 9.59 17.54 -9.77
CA TRP A 530 9.29 18.96 -9.88
C TRP A 530 10.46 19.82 -10.41
N ARG A 531 11.65 19.23 -10.64
CA ARG A 531 12.76 19.87 -11.37
C ARG A 531 12.45 20.02 -12.86
N ASP A 532 11.59 19.16 -13.41
CA ASP A 532 11.23 19.21 -14.82
C ASP A 532 10.18 20.30 -15.06
N PRO A 533 10.50 21.39 -15.78
CA PRO A 533 9.58 22.48 -16.02
C PRO A 533 8.36 22.08 -16.86
N ARG A 534 8.41 20.96 -17.57
CA ARG A 534 7.27 20.44 -18.32
C ARG A 534 6.13 20.06 -17.41
N VAL A 535 6.42 19.48 -16.23
CA VAL A 535 5.43 19.10 -15.21
C VAL A 535 4.62 20.33 -14.77
N GLU A 536 5.32 21.38 -14.35
CA GLU A 536 4.68 22.66 -13.96
C GLU A 536 3.85 23.25 -15.10
N THR A 537 4.40 23.26 -16.31
CA THR A 537 3.73 23.80 -17.51
C THR A 537 2.45 23.05 -17.85
N ILE A 538 2.49 21.71 -17.88
CA ILE A 538 1.33 20.88 -18.22
C ILE A 538 0.21 21.08 -17.19
N LEU A 539 0.53 21.06 -15.90
CA LEU A 539 -0.47 21.21 -14.84
C LEU A 539 -1.05 22.63 -14.79
N THR A 540 -0.21 23.66 -14.95
CA THR A 540 -0.66 25.06 -15.04
C THR A 540 -1.61 25.25 -16.20
N GLN A 541 -1.25 24.75 -17.39
CA GLN A 541 -2.13 24.83 -18.58
C GLN A 541 -3.41 24.03 -18.42
N PHE A 542 -3.36 22.86 -17.78
CA PHE A 542 -4.54 22.05 -17.48
C PHE A 542 -5.55 22.83 -16.66
N VAL A 543 -5.10 23.45 -15.55
CA VAL A 543 -6.00 24.26 -14.72
C VAL A 543 -6.46 25.52 -15.46
N GLN A 544 -5.54 26.22 -16.13
CA GLN A 544 -5.91 27.42 -16.89
C GLN A 544 -6.99 27.16 -17.93
N LYS A 545 -7.01 25.98 -18.54
CA LYS A 545 -8.01 25.55 -19.54
C LYS A 545 -9.33 25.05 -18.94
N GLY A 546 -9.47 24.99 -17.63
CA GLY A 546 -10.72 24.62 -16.93
C GLY A 546 -10.65 23.33 -16.12
N GLY A 547 -9.47 22.70 -16.00
CA GLY A 547 -9.24 21.59 -15.10
C GLY A 547 -9.23 22.02 -13.63
N GLY A 548 -9.34 21.04 -12.72
CA GLY A 548 -9.27 21.21 -11.27
C GLY A 548 -7.96 20.70 -10.68
N LEU A 549 -7.47 21.36 -9.65
CA LEU A 549 -6.33 20.89 -8.85
C LEU A 549 -6.72 20.85 -7.38
N VAL A 550 -6.47 19.73 -6.72
CA VAL A 550 -6.56 19.61 -5.25
C VAL A 550 -5.16 19.34 -4.72
N GLY A 551 -4.63 20.31 -3.98
CA GLY A 551 -3.33 20.22 -3.30
C GLY A 551 -3.52 19.89 -1.82
N ILE A 552 -2.76 18.94 -1.29
CA ILE A 552 -2.87 18.53 0.11
C ILE A 552 -1.48 18.45 0.75
N ALA A 553 -1.31 19.07 1.90
CA ALA A 553 -0.07 19.22 2.66
C ALA A 553 0.96 20.07 1.90
N GLU A 554 1.95 19.48 1.25
CA GLU A 554 2.99 20.18 0.48
C GLU A 554 2.95 19.81 -1.02
N PRO A 555 1.85 20.12 -1.70
CA PRO A 555 1.69 19.79 -3.11
C PRO A 555 2.71 20.61 -3.94
N SER A 556 3.25 19.96 -4.97
CA SER A 556 4.25 20.57 -5.87
C SER A 556 5.48 21.18 -5.17
N ALA A 557 5.81 20.71 -3.97
CA ALA A 557 6.89 21.27 -3.18
C ALA A 557 8.26 20.96 -3.79
N TYR A 558 8.93 22.00 -4.23
CA TYR A 558 10.32 22.00 -4.66
C TYR A 558 10.90 23.41 -4.52
N PRO A 559 11.54 23.72 -3.39
CA PRO A 559 12.06 25.07 -3.13
C PRO A 559 13.00 25.56 -4.22
N GLN A 560 12.58 26.60 -4.93
CA GLN A 560 13.36 27.24 -6.00
C GLN A 560 12.90 28.67 -6.21
N SER A 561 13.84 29.57 -6.50
CA SER A 561 13.54 30.97 -6.87
C SER A 561 12.65 31.70 -5.85
N GLY A 562 12.82 31.38 -4.56
CA GLY A 562 12.03 31.97 -3.48
C GLY A 562 10.60 31.46 -3.35
N GLN A 563 10.22 30.43 -4.07
CA GLN A 563 8.94 29.70 -3.90
C GLN A 563 9.18 28.30 -3.36
N CYS A 564 8.24 27.78 -2.57
CA CYS A 564 8.24 26.39 -2.11
C CYS A 564 7.38 25.53 -3.04
N PHE A 565 6.17 25.99 -3.38
CA PHE A 565 5.26 25.26 -4.27
C PHE A 565 5.42 25.72 -5.72
N LYS A 566 5.77 24.80 -6.61
CA LYS A 566 5.88 25.09 -8.06
C LYS A 566 4.56 25.58 -8.66
N LEU A 567 3.44 25.15 -8.10
CA LEU A 567 2.11 25.57 -8.50
C LEU A 567 1.50 26.64 -7.59
N ALA A 568 2.33 27.45 -6.92
CA ALA A 568 1.88 28.48 -5.99
C ALA A 568 0.83 29.43 -6.61
N GLN A 569 1.04 29.88 -7.86
CA GLN A 569 0.09 30.77 -8.55
C GLN A 569 -1.26 30.07 -8.84
N VAL A 570 -1.21 28.79 -9.17
CA VAL A 570 -2.43 27.99 -9.40
C VAL A 570 -3.21 27.80 -8.10
N LEU A 571 -2.50 27.55 -7.01
CA LEU A 571 -3.10 27.37 -5.68
C LEU A 571 -3.51 28.71 -5.03
N GLY A 572 -2.89 29.82 -5.41
CA GLY A 572 -3.10 31.15 -4.81
C GLY A 572 -2.37 31.35 -3.47
N LEU A 573 -1.48 30.42 -3.12
CA LEU A 573 -0.75 30.40 -1.87
C LEU A 573 0.62 29.73 -2.03
N ASP A 574 1.49 29.95 -1.05
CA ASP A 574 2.79 29.27 -0.98
C ASP A 574 3.13 28.96 0.48
N ARG A 575 4.21 28.25 0.71
CA ARG A 575 4.76 27.96 2.01
C ARG A 575 6.03 28.76 2.27
N ASP A 576 6.10 29.46 3.39
CA ASP A 576 7.32 30.05 3.90
C ASP A 576 8.10 29.01 4.72
N THR A 577 9.24 28.58 4.21
CA THR A 577 10.12 27.63 4.90
C THR A 577 11.05 28.29 5.91
N GLY A 578 10.97 29.61 6.06
CA GLY A 578 11.86 30.37 6.92
C GLY A 578 13.19 30.77 6.26
N ASP A 579 13.48 30.22 5.05
CA ASP A 579 14.74 30.47 4.32
C ASP A 579 14.71 31.80 3.55
N ARG A 580 13.55 32.43 3.50
CA ARG A 580 13.38 33.67 2.75
C ARG A 580 13.79 34.86 3.57
N ILE A 581 14.66 35.68 3.02
CA ILE A 581 14.72 37.08 3.35
C ILE A 581 13.55 37.78 2.64
N ALA A 582 12.32 37.52 3.08
CA ALA A 582 11.17 38.19 2.52
C ALA A 582 10.90 39.47 3.30
N ASN A 583 11.15 40.60 2.69
CA ASN A 583 10.48 41.82 3.04
C ASN A 583 8.99 41.62 2.69
N GLY A 584 8.16 41.42 3.72
CA GLY A 584 6.73 41.22 3.56
C GLY A 584 6.30 39.76 3.54
N LYS A 585 6.36 39.09 4.68
CA LYS A 585 5.52 37.93 4.94
C LYS A 585 4.08 38.40 4.89
N TYR A 586 3.36 37.98 3.88
CA TYR A 586 1.95 38.25 3.77
C TYR A 586 1.21 37.33 4.73
N LYS A 587 0.80 37.86 5.86
CA LYS A 587 -0.11 37.18 6.76
C LYS A 587 -1.52 37.31 6.21
N TYR A 588 -2.26 36.21 6.23
CA TYR A 588 -3.69 36.30 6.06
C TYR A 588 -4.27 37.15 7.20
N ALA A 589 -4.99 38.19 6.84
CA ALA A 589 -5.79 38.97 7.77
C ALA A 589 -7.26 38.71 7.48
N PRO A 590 -8.00 38.07 8.39
CA PRO A 590 -9.41 37.83 8.15
C PRO A 590 -10.16 39.15 8.02
N PRO A 591 -11.19 39.24 7.17
CA PRO A 591 -12.03 40.40 7.07
C PRO A 591 -12.62 40.79 8.46
N GLY A 592 -12.41 42.03 8.90
CA GLY A 592 -12.93 42.53 10.17
C GLY A 592 -12.16 42.13 11.41
N GLY A 593 -10.94 41.56 11.29
CA GLY A 593 -10.03 41.29 12.43
C GLY A 593 -10.46 40.13 13.34
N LYS A 594 -11.46 39.35 12.96
CA LYS A 594 -11.82 38.09 13.61
C LYS A 594 -11.36 36.92 12.72
N ALA A 595 -10.78 35.89 13.34
CA ALA A 595 -10.61 34.62 12.64
C ALA A 595 -12.01 34.18 12.10
N PRO A 596 -12.20 34.00 10.80
CA PRO A 596 -13.45 33.45 10.35
C PRO A 596 -13.43 32.01 10.82
N GLY A 597 -14.38 31.59 11.58
CA GLY A 597 -14.70 30.16 11.61
C GLY A 597 -14.78 29.62 10.16
N VAL A 598 -15.29 28.44 9.98
CA VAL A 598 -15.44 27.88 8.64
C VAL A 598 -16.39 28.76 7.79
N ALA A 599 -15.87 29.35 6.71
CA ALA A 599 -16.66 30.20 5.83
C ALA A 599 -17.73 29.39 5.08
N ARG A 600 -18.91 29.99 4.89
CA ARG A 600 -19.98 29.35 4.07
C ARG A 600 -19.56 29.24 2.61
N HIS A 601 -19.45 28.03 2.14
CA HIS A 601 -19.12 27.68 0.76
C HIS A 601 -19.73 26.33 0.41
N PHE A 602 -19.89 26.01 -0.88
CA PHE A 602 -20.33 24.67 -1.31
C PHE A 602 -19.49 23.55 -0.69
N ILE A 603 -18.17 23.75 -0.60
CA ILE A 603 -17.23 22.76 -0.03
C ILE A 603 -17.52 22.54 1.45
N THR A 604 -17.85 23.59 2.20
CA THR A 604 -17.97 23.56 3.67
C THR A 604 -19.41 23.38 4.16
N THR A 605 -20.35 23.06 3.28
CA THR A 605 -21.80 22.96 3.62
C THR A 605 -22.08 21.98 4.76
N ASP A 606 -21.32 20.86 4.84
CA ASP A 606 -21.53 19.80 5.83
C ASP A 606 -20.45 19.82 6.94
N VAL A 607 -19.66 20.90 7.05
CA VAL A 607 -18.58 21.03 8.01
C VAL A 607 -19.04 21.78 9.24
N PHE A 608 -18.72 21.22 10.41
CA PHE A 608 -18.91 21.87 11.70
C PHE A 608 -17.59 22.46 12.18
N ASP A 609 -17.65 23.61 12.84
CA ASP A 609 -16.50 24.27 13.44
C ASP A 609 -16.18 23.63 14.81
N PRO A 610 -14.91 23.33 15.16
CA PRO A 610 -13.68 23.50 14.36
C PRO A 610 -13.44 22.36 13.36
N LEU A 611 -12.79 22.71 12.23
CA LEU A 611 -12.35 21.75 11.22
C LEU A 611 -11.04 21.06 11.66
N ASP A 612 -11.06 19.74 11.85
CA ASP A 612 -9.86 18.94 12.15
C ASP A 612 -9.33 18.24 10.87
N LEU A 613 -8.31 18.83 10.25
CA LEU A 613 -7.61 18.23 9.11
C LEU A 613 -6.38 17.39 9.53
N GLY A 614 -6.17 17.16 10.84
CA GLY A 614 -4.99 16.51 11.37
C GLY A 614 -3.79 17.45 11.41
N LYS A 615 -2.58 16.87 11.41
CA LYS A 615 -1.35 17.66 11.50
C LYS A 615 -1.09 18.41 10.19
N GLY A 616 -1.30 19.71 10.21
CA GLY A 616 -1.05 20.60 9.08
C GLY A 616 0.42 20.90 8.80
N VAL A 617 0.63 21.77 7.84
CA VAL A 617 1.93 22.31 7.43
C VAL A 617 2.04 23.77 7.89
N ASP A 618 3.12 24.11 8.56
CA ASP A 618 3.36 25.47 9.02
C ASP A 618 3.81 26.39 7.86
N GLY A 619 3.60 27.70 8.06
CA GLY A 619 4.14 28.72 7.18
C GLY A 619 3.33 28.94 5.89
N ILE A 620 2.11 28.47 5.79
CA ILE A 620 1.23 28.72 4.62
C ILE A 620 0.80 30.20 4.62
N TYR A 621 0.92 30.86 3.48
CA TYR A 621 0.49 32.22 3.27
C TYR A 621 -0.13 32.44 1.88
N LEU A 622 -1.05 33.38 1.78
CA LEU A 622 -1.64 33.75 0.49
C LEU A 622 -0.65 34.57 -0.35
N LEU A 623 -0.60 34.31 -1.64
CA LEU A 623 0.17 35.14 -2.55
C LEU A 623 -0.43 36.54 -2.66
N PRO A 624 0.40 37.58 -2.81
CA PRO A 624 -0.07 38.95 -3.04
C PRO A 624 -0.78 39.07 -4.39
N ALA A 625 -1.71 40.03 -4.49
CA ALA A 625 -2.53 40.22 -5.69
C ALA A 625 -1.71 40.45 -6.97
N VAL A 626 -0.54 41.05 -6.87
CA VAL A 626 0.37 41.33 -7.99
C VAL A 626 0.96 40.04 -8.63
N THR A 627 1.04 38.93 -7.88
CA THR A 627 1.54 37.64 -8.36
C THR A 627 0.42 36.69 -8.76
N ARG A 628 -0.83 37.12 -8.60
CA ARG A 628 -2.04 36.36 -8.94
C ARG A 628 -2.81 37.11 -10.04
N PRO A 629 -2.50 36.93 -11.32
CA PRO A 629 -3.15 37.67 -12.40
C PRO A 629 -4.63 37.33 -12.57
N ALA A 630 -5.13 36.28 -11.94
CA ALA A 630 -6.53 35.91 -11.97
C ALA A 630 -7.09 35.76 -10.56
N THR A 631 -8.14 36.46 -10.25
CA THR A 631 -9.12 36.38 -9.16
C THR A 631 -8.66 35.74 -7.83
N GLY A 632 -8.90 36.40 -6.73
CA GLY A 632 -8.33 36.08 -5.43
C GLY A 632 -8.59 34.70 -4.87
N ALA A 633 -7.59 34.16 -4.18
CA ALA A 633 -7.75 33.02 -3.30
C ALA A 633 -8.74 33.38 -2.17
N CYS A 634 -9.62 32.45 -1.84
CA CYS A 634 -10.59 32.58 -0.75
C CYS A 634 -10.24 31.58 0.34
N VAL A 635 -9.98 32.06 1.55
CA VAL A 635 -9.78 31.23 2.73
C VAL A 635 -11.14 30.75 3.23
N LEU A 636 -11.34 29.45 3.29
CA LEU A 636 -12.56 28.83 3.80
C LEU A 636 -12.44 28.40 5.25
N ALA A 637 -11.22 28.08 5.70
CA ALA A 637 -10.92 27.84 7.08
C ALA A 637 -9.47 28.23 7.40
N ASP A 638 -9.22 28.63 8.62
CA ASP A 638 -7.89 28.88 9.15
C ASP A 638 -7.73 28.33 10.57
N ASP A 639 -6.48 28.17 10.99
CA ASP A 639 -6.08 27.82 12.34
C ASP A 639 -5.16 28.93 12.86
N GLU A 640 -5.63 29.68 13.85
CA GLU A 640 -4.90 30.83 14.46
C GLU A 640 -4.29 31.79 13.43
N GLY A 641 -4.99 32.05 12.35
CA GLY A 641 -4.55 32.95 11.27
C GLY A 641 -3.64 32.30 10.22
N SER A 642 -3.46 30.99 10.25
CA SER A 642 -2.80 30.20 9.19
C SER A 642 -3.86 29.54 8.30
N PRO A 643 -3.90 29.80 6.99
CA PRO A 643 -4.89 29.21 6.11
C PRO A 643 -4.81 27.69 6.08
N THR A 644 -5.91 26.99 6.39
CA THR A 644 -5.98 25.52 6.41
C THR A 644 -6.78 24.95 5.25
N LEU A 645 -7.79 25.69 4.78
CA LEU A 645 -8.60 25.34 3.59
C LEU A 645 -8.75 26.56 2.70
N VAL A 646 -8.25 26.49 1.48
CA VAL A 646 -8.23 27.61 0.55
C VAL A 646 -8.75 27.19 -0.82
N THR A 647 -9.58 28.03 -1.46
CA THR A 647 -9.95 27.88 -2.86
C THR A 647 -9.32 28.98 -3.70
N ASN A 648 -9.02 28.68 -4.95
CA ASN A 648 -8.57 29.69 -5.91
C ASN A 648 -9.16 29.44 -7.31
N GLN A 649 -9.33 30.50 -8.08
CA GLN A 649 -9.65 30.42 -9.49
C GLN A 649 -8.42 30.84 -10.29
N PHE A 650 -8.03 29.97 -11.24
CA PHE A 650 -6.89 30.23 -12.11
C PHE A 650 -7.26 30.00 -13.57
N GLY A 651 -7.30 31.06 -14.34
CA GLY A 651 -7.88 31.01 -15.69
C GLY A 651 -9.33 30.56 -15.65
N ARG A 652 -9.66 29.50 -16.39
CA ARG A 652 -11.00 28.89 -16.37
C ARG A 652 -11.14 27.76 -15.35
N GLY A 653 -10.05 27.36 -14.69
CA GLY A 653 -10.02 26.27 -13.72
C GLY A 653 -10.15 26.73 -12.28
N ARG A 654 -10.16 25.75 -11.39
CA ARG A 654 -10.30 25.95 -9.94
C ARG A 654 -9.27 25.09 -9.19
N SER A 655 -8.78 25.58 -8.09
CA SER A 655 -7.94 24.80 -7.18
C SER A 655 -8.47 24.84 -5.75
N VAL A 656 -8.21 23.77 -5.02
CA VAL A 656 -8.49 23.67 -3.59
C VAL A 656 -7.22 23.23 -2.90
N TYR A 657 -6.88 23.87 -1.79
CA TYR A 657 -5.76 23.52 -0.94
C TYR A 657 -6.25 23.10 0.44
N PHE A 658 -5.70 21.97 0.92
CA PHE A 658 -5.85 21.48 2.28
C PHE A 658 -4.49 21.50 2.96
N ASN A 659 -4.37 22.11 4.13
CA ASN A 659 -3.12 22.18 4.88
C ASN A 659 -2.66 20.80 5.40
N GLY A 660 -3.59 19.91 5.66
CA GLY A 660 -3.40 18.51 6.02
C GLY A 660 -4.62 17.71 5.62
N PHE A 661 -4.61 16.40 5.87
CA PHE A 661 -5.78 15.56 5.70
C PHE A 661 -5.73 14.39 6.68
N LYS A 662 -6.83 14.17 7.37
CA LYS A 662 -7.05 13.05 8.27
C LYS A 662 -8.34 12.35 7.85
N PHE A 663 -8.29 11.05 7.66
CA PHE A 663 -9.48 10.28 7.32
C PHE A 663 -10.50 10.31 8.45
N MET A 664 -11.67 10.83 8.14
CA MET A 664 -12.90 10.79 8.94
C MET A 664 -14.09 11.11 8.03
N HIS A 665 -15.31 10.87 8.50
CA HIS A 665 -16.51 11.03 7.65
C HIS A 665 -16.69 12.48 7.17
N GLU A 666 -16.46 13.43 8.05
CA GLU A 666 -16.53 14.87 7.78
C GLU A 666 -15.54 15.27 6.69
N ASN A 667 -14.28 14.86 6.83
CA ASN A 667 -13.23 15.18 5.88
C ASN A 667 -13.40 14.43 4.54
N THR A 668 -13.94 13.21 4.57
CA THR A 668 -14.31 12.48 3.35
C THR A 668 -15.38 13.24 2.56
N ARG A 669 -16.41 13.76 3.23
CA ARG A 669 -17.44 14.60 2.61
C ARG A 669 -16.87 15.93 2.12
N LEU A 670 -15.99 16.55 2.89
CA LEU A 670 -15.29 17.78 2.51
C LEU A 670 -14.44 17.58 1.25
N LEU A 671 -13.68 16.50 1.18
CA LEU A 671 -12.89 16.14 -0.02
C LEU A 671 -13.81 15.87 -1.22
N HIS A 672 -14.90 15.14 -1.05
CA HIS A 672 -15.85 14.87 -2.14
C HIS A 672 -16.44 16.17 -2.71
N ARG A 673 -16.85 17.11 -1.86
CA ARG A 673 -17.32 18.43 -2.29
C ARG A 673 -16.21 19.25 -2.95
N ALA A 674 -14.99 19.21 -2.42
CA ALA A 674 -13.85 19.90 -3.02
C ALA A 674 -13.57 19.39 -4.44
N LEU A 675 -13.63 18.07 -4.65
CA LEU A 675 -13.46 17.45 -5.98
C LEU A 675 -14.59 17.83 -6.93
N ALA A 676 -15.84 17.81 -6.49
CA ALA A 676 -16.99 18.23 -7.28
C ALA A 676 -16.89 19.71 -7.67
N TRP A 677 -16.50 20.59 -6.73
CA TRP A 677 -16.31 22.01 -7.00
C TRP A 677 -15.15 22.26 -7.97
N ALA A 678 -14.03 21.61 -7.77
CA ALA A 678 -12.87 21.73 -8.67
C ALA A 678 -13.19 21.21 -10.09
N ALA A 679 -14.04 20.19 -10.20
CA ALA A 679 -14.53 19.65 -11.48
C ALA A 679 -15.62 20.49 -12.13
N ARG A 680 -16.17 21.52 -11.47
CA ARG A 680 -17.41 22.25 -11.87
C ARG A 680 -18.60 21.30 -12.06
N ALA A 681 -18.81 20.43 -11.09
CA ALA A 681 -19.84 19.40 -11.10
C ALA A 681 -20.76 19.46 -9.86
N GLU A 682 -20.91 20.66 -9.29
CA GLU A 682 -21.69 20.90 -8.06
C GLU A 682 -23.16 20.48 -8.22
N ASP A 683 -23.76 20.73 -9.38
CA ASP A 683 -25.16 20.40 -9.66
C ASP A 683 -25.41 18.88 -9.64
N GLY A 684 -24.41 18.09 -9.98
CA GLY A 684 -24.47 16.62 -9.96
C GLY A 684 -24.16 16.00 -8.60
N PHE A 685 -23.69 16.78 -7.63
CA PHE A 685 -23.28 16.28 -6.34
C PHE A 685 -24.39 15.59 -5.52
N PRO A 686 -25.65 16.05 -5.54
CA PRO A 686 -26.75 15.41 -4.82
C PRO A 686 -27.17 14.04 -5.38
N VAL A 687 -26.82 13.73 -6.64
CA VAL A 687 -27.26 12.50 -7.31
C VAL A 687 -26.71 11.25 -6.61
N TRP A 688 -27.60 10.36 -6.20
CA TRP A 688 -27.28 9.13 -5.45
C TRP A 688 -26.45 9.41 -4.18
N SER A 689 -26.82 10.44 -3.45
CA SER A 689 -26.09 10.86 -2.24
C SER A 689 -26.92 10.74 -0.97
N SER A 690 -26.23 10.72 0.15
CA SER A 690 -26.79 10.79 1.50
C SER A 690 -26.63 12.21 2.04
N GLY A 691 -27.66 12.72 2.71
CA GLY A 691 -27.60 13.98 3.45
C GLY A 691 -26.79 13.86 4.76
N ASN A 692 -26.73 12.67 5.35
CA ASN A 692 -25.95 12.40 6.57
C ASN A 692 -24.51 11.98 6.17
N ILE A 693 -23.52 12.67 6.72
CA ILE A 693 -22.09 12.44 6.45
C ILE A 693 -21.59 11.06 6.87
N ARG A 694 -22.26 10.44 7.83
CA ARG A 694 -21.92 9.09 8.36
C ARG A 694 -22.50 7.97 7.53
N CYS A 695 -23.34 8.31 6.53
CA CYS A 695 -23.96 7.35 5.63
C CYS A 695 -23.44 7.52 4.21
N GLU A 696 -23.10 6.42 3.56
CA GLU A 696 -22.66 6.39 2.17
C GLU A 696 -23.69 5.66 1.29
N CYS A 697 -23.83 6.13 0.03
CA CYS A 697 -24.75 5.56 -0.95
C CYS A 697 -23.99 4.98 -2.13
N THR A 698 -24.42 3.81 -2.62
CA THR A 698 -23.91 3.18 -3.83
C THR A 698 -25.07 2.70 -4.69
N PHE A 699 -25.20 3.24 -5.88
CA PHE A 699 -26.25 2.84 -6.83
C PHE A 699 -25.69 1.84 -7.85
N PHE A 700 -26.45 0.76 -8.08
CA PHE A 700 -26.19 -0.26 -9.08
C PHE A 700 -27.25 -0.16 -10.21
N PRO A 701 -26.89 0.44 -11.36
CA PRO A 701 -27.87 0.80 -12.38
C PRO A 701 -28.65 -0.37 -12.99
N LYS A 702 -27.97 -1.48 -13.30
CA LYS A 702 -28.62 -2.66 -13.90
C LYS A 702 -29.46 -3.43 -12.90
N ALA A 703 -29.03 -3.48 -11.64
CA ALA A 703 -29.76 -4.11 -10.57
C ALA A 703 -30.92 -3.25 -10.07
N ALA A 704 -30.97 -1.95 -10.44
CA ALA A 704 -31.87 -0.95 -9.89
C ALA A 704 -31.90 -0.97 -8.36
N LYS A 705 -30.72 -1.06 -7.74
CA LYS A 705 -30.55 -1.12 -6.30
C LYS A 705 -29.69 0.03 -5.81
N LEU A 706 -30.14 0.68 -4.75
CA LEU A 706 -29.37 1.67 -4.03
C LEU A 706 -29.01 1.07 -2.66
N VAL A 707 -27.74 0.84 -2.45
CA VAL A 707 -27.17 0.38 -1.19
C VAL A 707 -26.83 1.59 -0.33
N VAL A 708 -27.38 1.66 0.86
CA VAL A 708 -27.13 2.71 1.86
C VAL A 708 -26.46 2.04 3.06
N ILE A 709 -25.27 2.50 3.43
CA ILE A 709 -24.51 1.97 4.57
C ILE A 709 -24.33 3.04 5.64
N ASN A 710 -24.45 2.63 6.88
CA ASN A 710 -24.11 3.44 8.04
C ASN A 710 -22.73 3.04 8.55
N ASN A 711 -21.78 3.96 8.49
CA ASN A 711 -20.40 3.75 8.96
C ASN A 711 -20.18 4.14 10.43
N ALA A 712 -21.23 4.62 11.10
CA ALA A 712 -21.15 5.02 12.51
C ALA A 712 -21.58 3.90 13.48
N ALA A 713 -21.05 3.96 14.69
CA ALA A 713 -21.43 3.08 15.80
C ALA A 713 -22.77 3.47 16.45
N THR A 714 -23.50 4.41 15.87
CA THR A 714 -24.81 4.91 16.32
C THR A 714 -25.89 4.64 15.28
N ASN A 715 -27.14 4.56 15.70
CA ASN A 715 -28.26 4.54 14.77
C ASN A 715 -28.34 5.89 14.05
N GLU A 716 -28.47 5.86 12.74
CA GLU A 716 -28.49 7.06 11.91
C GLU A 716 -29.78 7.13 11.08
N GLU A 717 -30.25 8.36 10.86
CA GLU A 717 -31.27 8.67 9.88
C GLU A 717 -30.65 9.55 8.79
N THR A 718 -30.99 9.29 7.55
CA THR A 718 -30.52 10.07 6.42
C THR A 718 -31.59 10.30 5.38
N ILE A 719 -31.48 11.43 4.71
CA ILE A 719 -32.23 11.70 3.48
C ILE A 719 -31.35 11.30 2.30
N VAL A 720 -31.78 10.34 1.54
CA VAL A 720 -31.08 9.87 0.33
C VAL A 720 -31.70 10.54 -0.89
N THR A 721 -30.89 11.19 -1.71
CA THR A 721 -31.32 11.80 -2.97
C THR A 721 -31.12 10.81 -4.12
N LEU A 722 -32.12 10.63 -4.96
CA LEU A 722 -32.11 9.67 -6.08
C LEU A 722 -31.45 10.26 -7.35
N GLY A 723 -31.49 9.49 -8.43
CA GLY A 723 -30.79 9.77 -9.69
C GLY A 723 -31.23 11.03 -10.44
N ASP A 724 -32.43 11.55 -10.18
CA ASP A 724 -32.91 12.83 -10.72
C ASP A 724 -32.36 14.04 -9.93
N GLY A 725 -31.64 13.82 -8.85
CA GLY A 725 -31.09 14.88 -7.98
C GLY A 725 -32.17 15.69 -7.20
N ARG A 726 -33.42 15.26 -7.21
CA ARG A 726 -34.57 15.96 -6.61
C ARG A 726 -35.42 15.07 -5.72
N THR A 727 -35.75 13.87 -6.18
CA THR A 727 -36.52 12.90 -5.41
C THR A 727 -35.69 12.40 -4.26
N SER A 728 -36.26 12.36 -3.05
CA SER A 728 -35.54 11.89 -1.85
C SER A 728 -36.37 10.91 -1.03
N ARG A 729 -35.69 10.08 -0.27
CA ARG A 729 -36.29 9.12 0.68
C ARG A 729 -35.58 9.20 2.02
N ILE A 730 -36.35 9.08 3.09
CA ILE A 730 -35.81 8.94 4.45
C ILE A 730 -35.45 7.49 4.69
N VAL A 731 -34.24 7.25 5.18
CA VAL A 731 -33.71 5.93 5.50
C VAL A 731 -33.20 5.91 6.92
N LYS A 732 -33.61 4.90 7.69
CA LYS A 732 -33.15 4.68 9.07
C LYS A 732 -32.28 3.45 9.11
N LEU A 733 -31.11 3.57 9.66
CA LEU A 733 -30.09 2.53 9.68
C LEU A 733 -29.63 2.27 11.11
N PRO A 734 -29.59 1.02 11.57
CA PRO A 734 -28.95 0.70 12.85
C PRO A 734 -27.45 1.02 12.79
N ALA A 735 -26.80 1.03 13.94
CA ALA A 735 -25.34 1.15 14.04
C ALA A 735 -24.66 0.13 13.11
N HIS A 736 -23.74 0.60 12.27
CA HIS A 736 -23.04 -0.20 11.26
C HIS A 736 -23.95 -0.96 10.27
N GLY A 737 -25.20 -0.55 10.16
CA GLY A 737 -26.22 -1.23 9.37
C GLY A 737 -26.11 -0.96 7.87
N ILE A 738 -26.85 -1.76 7.10
CA ILE A 738 -27.02 -1.64 5.66
C ILE A 738 -28.51 -1.69 5.33
N GLN A 739 -28.93 -0.89 4.37
CA GLN A 739 -30.26 -0.97 3.77
C GLN A 739 -30.17 -0.91 2.25
N ILE A 740 -31.01 -1.70 1.60
CA ILE A 740 -31.08 -1.78 0.15
C ILE A 740 -32.45 -1.28 -0.28
N LEU A 741 -32.46 -0.30 -1.17
CA LEU A 741 -33.66 0.32 -1.72
C LEU A 741 -33.83 -0.12 -3.17
N ASP A 742 -35.04 -0.45 -3.55
CA ASP A 742 -35.48 -0.55 -4.93
C ASP A 742 -35.72 0.86 -5.49
N VAL A 743 -35.09 1.20 -6.64
CA VAL A 743 -35.12 2.54 -7.24
C VAL A 743 -35.27 2.49 -8.76
#